data_a9f1b609ed52d72c8786186b57091476
#
_entry.id   a9f1b609ed52d72c8786186b57091476
#
_cell.length_a   1.000
_cell.length_b   1.000
_cell.length_c   1.000
_cell.angle_alpha   90.00
_cell.angle_beta   90.00
_cell.angle_gamma   90.00
#
_symmetry.space_group_name_H-M   'P 1'
#
loop_
_entity.id
_entity.type
_entity.pdbx_description
1 polymer ?
#
loop_
_entity_poly.entity_id
_entity_poly.type
_entity_poly.pdbx_seq_one_letter_code
_entity_poly.pdbx_strand_id
1 'polypeptide(L)'
;MGFSNFLKKLFGDQSERAVRPLWDRLKKEINPITEQIKGISNDELRQRITDIKADIRGEAQKYKDQIADIRKEIETLDYDKREPLWKKIDELKEQYFKMYAQKLDEVLPEVFAIVKETARRFKENDTIEVTATDFDRELAAQGKDFVSIEDGKAIYKNEWIAGGNLMKWDMVHYDVQLIGGQVLHGIMNNGKASNNIAEMATGEGKTLVATLPVFLNALTGEGVHVVTVNDYLAKRDSEWMGPLYQFHGLSVACIDKTQPNTKQRRDAYRADITFGTNNEFGFDYLRDNMALTVEELVQRNDHYYAIVDEVDSVLVDDARTPLIISGPVPKGDDQMFMQFKPNVEKVVMAQRKLANQLLIEAKAKIAAAWSGDPEQVAKFDKKDPDAKKPLDAQTLLKDGGLSLYRVYKALPKYGPLIKFLSEDGVKKLLLDVEKIYMENNNALMPEAVEPLFFVIDEKNHSIELTDKGIDVMTGTTDDPEFFVLPDITSQLSQVENEGLNAEEKQERKDSLLQNYAVKAERVHTVNQLLKAYTLFELNVEYVIDDNKIKIVDEQTGRIMEGRRYSDGLHQAIEAKEGVKVEAATQTFATVTLQNYFRMYRKLAGMTGTAMTEAGEFYDIYKLEVIEIPTNRPVLRDDMNDRVYRTKKEKYNAVIDEVQKMIDAGRPVLVGTTSVEISELLSKMLSLRKIPHQVLNAKLHQKEADIVAQAGKRGTVTIATNMAGRGTAK
;
A
#
# COMPACT_ATOMS: atom_id res chain seq x y z
N MET A 1 27.43 0.40 -21.63
CA MET A 1 27.58 -0.67 -20.61
C MET A 1 29.02 -0.97 -20.13
N GLY A 2 30.09 -0.47 -20.76
CA GLY A 2 31.48 -0.84 -20.41
C GLY A 2 32.16 -0.07 -19.27
N PHE A 3 31.88 1.22 -19.11
CA PHE A 3 32.62 2.08 -18.16
C PHE A 3 32.12 1.95 -16.72
N SER A 4 30.83 1.80 -16.52
CA SER A 4 30.21 1.55 -15.20
C SER A 4 30.64 0.18 -14.61
N ASN A 5 30.67 -0.88 -15.45
CA ASN A 5 31.16 -2.20 -15.02
C ASN A 5 32.67 -2.25 -14.76
N PHE A 6 33.44 -1.39 -15.41
CA PHE A 6 34.88 -1.26 -15.18
C PHE A 6 35.17 -0.54 -13.86
N LEU A 7 34.40 0.50 -13.53
CA LEU A 7 34.48 1.21 -12.24
C LEU A 7 34.02 0.33 -11.08
N LYS A 8 32.94 -0.46 -11.25
CA LYS A 8 32.49 -1.46 -10.27
C LYS A 8 33.57 -2.52 -9.99
N LYS A 9 34.29 -2.98 -11.00
CA LYS A 9 35.40 -3.95 -10.84
C LYS A 9 36.65 -3.34 -10.15
N LEU A 10 36.91 -2.04 -10.30
CA LEU A 10 38.11 -1.39 -9.70
C LEU A 10 37.90 -0.88 -8.27
N PHE A 11 36.66 -0.44 -7.96
CA PHE A 11 36.38 0.23 -6.68
C PHE A 11 35.40 -0.55 -5.77
N GLY A 12 34.89 -1.71 -6.20
CA GLY A 12 33.85 -2.45 -5.48
C GLY A 12 32.51 -1.71 -5.52
N ASP A 13 31.39 -2.43 -5.35
CA ASP A 13 30.08 -1.81 -5.17
C ASP A 13 30.01 -1.13 -3.79
N GLN A 14 29.21 -0.08 -3.63
CA GLN A 14 29.00 0.61 -2.35
C GLN A 14 28.51 -0.38 -1.28
N SER A 15 27.62 -1.31 -1.68
CA SER A 15 27.13 -2.39 -0.81
C SER A 15 28.26 -3.34 -0.37
N GLU A 16 29.15 -3.75 -1.27
CA GLU A 16 30.30 -4.61 -0.90
C GLU A 16 31.20 -3.96 0.14
N ARG A 17 31.44 -2.65 0.04
CA ARG A 17 32.25 -1.91 1.02
C ARG A 17 31.56 -1.80 2.38
N ALA A 18 30.24 -1.58 2.38
CA ALA A 18 29.45 -1.50 3.60
C ALA A 18 29.38 -2.86 4.32
N VAL A 19 29.25 -3.95 3.56
CA VAL A 19 29.10 -5.32 4.08
C VAL A 19 30.42 -5.94 4.56
N ARG A 20 31.56 -5.54 3.99
CA ARG A 20 32.87 -6.11 4.34
C ARG A 20 33.25 -6.03 5.85
N PRO A 21 33.07 -4.90 6.55
CA PRO A 21 33.32 -4.84 8.00
C PRO A 21 32.37 -5.77 8.78
N LEU A 22 31.15 -5.96 8.31
CA LEU A 22 30.17 -6.82 8.96
C LEU A 22 30.54 -8.30 8.85
N TRP A 23 31.14 -8.71 7.73
CA TRP A 23 31.74 -10.05 7.59
C TRP A 23 32.92 -10.26 8.55
N ASP A 24 33.74 -9.23 8.75
CA ASP A 24 34.85 -9.30 9.71
C ASP A 24 34.32 -9.47 11.13
N ARG A 25 33.30 -8.69 11.51
CA ARG A 25 32.64 -8.79 12.82
C ARG A 25 31.98 -10.15 13.02
N LEU A 26 31.30 -10.66 12.01
CA LEU A 26 30.71 -12.01 12.03
C LEU A 26 31.77 -13.08 12.35
N LYS A 27 32.90 -13.06 11.63
CA LYS A 27 33.96 -14.07 11.76
C LYS A 27 34.75 -13.95 13.05
N LYS A 28 35.01 -12.72 13.52
CA LYS A 28 35.90 -12.46 14.66
C LYS A 28 35.15 -12.43 15.99
N GLU A 29 33.88 -12.06 16.00
CA GLU A 29 33.11 -11.84 17.24
C GLU A 29 31.91 -12.81 17.33
N ILE A 30 30.96 -12.80 16.37
CA ILE A 30 29.72 -13.55 16.48
C ILE A 30 29.95 -15.07 16.42
N ASN A 31 30.68 -15.56 15.43
CA ASN A 31 30.90 -17.00 15.26
C ASN A 31 31.69 -17.63 16.42
N PRO A 32 32.77 -17.02 16.95
CA PRO A 32 33.44 -17.56 18.14
C PRO A 32 32.55 -17.63 19.37
N ILE A 33 31.72 -16.61 19.63
CA ILE A 33 30.75 -16.62 20.73
C ILE A 33 29.72 -17.73 20.50
N THR A 34 29.21 -17.89 19.27
CA THR A 34 28.27 -18.95 18.92
C THR A 34 28.82 -20.34 19.26
N GLU A 35 30.10 -20.60 18.96
CA GLU A 35 30.74 -21.86 19.30
C GLU A 35 30.89 -22.07 20.83
N GLN A 36 31.20 -21.00 21.56
CA GLN A 36 31.36 -21.06 23.03
C GLN A 36 30.06 -21.37 23.75
N ILE A 37 28.92 -20.83 23.28
CA ILE A 37 27.63 -20.98 23.94
C ILE A 37 26.87 -22.27 23.59
N LYS A 38 27.36 -23.07 22.65
CA LYS A 38 26.74 -24.36 22.29
C LYS A 38 26.61 -25.33 23.47
N GLY A 39 27.57 -25.29 24.39
CA GLY A 39 27.65 -26.23 25.51
C GLY A 39 26.99 -25.76 26.81
N ILE A 40 26.48 -24.54 26.87
CA ILE A 40 25.81 -24.03 28.09
C ILE A 40 24.37 -24.55 28.22
N SER A 41 23.84 -24.56 29.44
CA SER A 41 22.46 -24.96 29.70
C SER A 41 21.44 -23.97 29.10
N ASN A 42 20.19 -24.38 28.96
CA ASN A 42 19.11 -23.52 28.50
C ASN A 42 18.86 -22.37 29.46
N ASP A 43 18.92 -22.63 30.76
CA ASP A 43 18.76 -21.61 31.83
C ASP A 43 19.90 -20.59 31.79
N GLU A 44 21.14 -21.02 31.58
CA GLU A 44 22.28 -20.12 31.44
C GLU A 44 22.17 -19.25 30.18
N LEU A 45 21.69 -19.80 29.07
CA LEU A 45 21.46 -19.06 27.84
C LEU A 45 20.41 -17.94 28.04
N ARG A 46 19.31 -18.23 28.75
CA ARG A 46 18.29 -17.24 29.13
C ARG A 46 18.83 -16.20 30.11
N GLN A 47 19.65 -16.64 31.09
CA GLN A 47 20.21 -15.75 32.09
C GLN A 47 21.09 -14.68 31.48
N ARG A 48 21.91 -15.01 30.47
CA ARG A 48 22.72 -14.01 29.76
C ARG A 48 21.89 -12.88 29.15
N ILE A 49 20.77 -13.21 28.51
CA ILE A 49 19.86 -12.18 27.98
C ILE A 49 19.22 -11.38 29.11
N THR A 50 18.87 -12.02 30.23
CA THR A 50 18.32 -11.34 31.40
C THR A 50 19.32 -10.33 31.97
N ASP A 51 20.58 -10.69 32.06
CA ASP A 51 21.66 -9.82 32.57
C ASP A 51 21.91 -8.64 31.63
N ILE A 52 22.01 -8.87 30.31
CA ILE A 52 22.14 -7.83 29.29
C ILE A 52 20.96 -6.85 29.34
N LYS A 53 19.73 -7.38 29.42
CA LYS A 53 18.50 -6.58 29.54
C LYS A 53 18.51 -5.72 30.81
N ALA A 54 18.95 -6.27 31.93
CA ALA A 54 19.03 -5.56 33.19
C ALA A 54 20.09 -4.44 33.16
N ASP A 55 21.26 -4.68 32.57
CA ASP A 55 22.31 -3.69 32.41
C ASP A 55 21.85 -2.50 31.55
N ILE A 56 21.30 -2.76 30.37
CA ILE A 56 20.80 -1.73 29.44
C ILE A 56 19.70 -0.89 30.10
N ARG A 57 18.70 -1.54 30.69
CA ARG A 57 17.56 -0.86 31.33
C ARG A 57 17.96 -0.13 32.61
N GLY A 58 18.90 -0.69 33.38
CA GLY A 58 19.43 -0.06 34.59
C GLY A 58 20.20 1.24 34.33
N GLU A 59 20.98 1.30 33.28
CA GLU A 59 21.63 2.56 32.88
C GLU A 59 20.62 3.60 32.40
N ALA A 60 19.63 3.21 31.61
CA ALA A 60 18.57 4.11 31.14
C ALA A 60 17.72 4.66 32.28
N GLN A 61 17.49 3.86 33.34
CA GLN A 61 16.66 4.25 34.46
C GLN A 61 17.14 5.55 35.12
N LYS A 62 18.45 5.76 35.21
CA LYS A 62 19.04 6.98 35.76
C LYS A 62 18.59 8.25 35.03
N TYR A 63 18.47 8.18 33.71
CA TYR A 63 17.99 9.30 32.89
C TYR A 63 16.46 9.45 33.02
N LYS A 64 15.74 8.33 33.06
CA LYS A 64 14.28 8.33 33.22
C LYS A 64 13.82 8.89 34.56
N ASP A 65 14.55 8.60 35.63
CA ASP A 65 14.29 9.17 36.96
C ASP A 65 14.49 10.69 36.95
N GLN A 66 15.58 11.19 36.36
CA GLN A 66 15.79 12.63 36.20
C GLN A 66 14.68 13.29 35.37
N ILE A 67 14.26 12.68 34.28
CA ILE A 67 13.14 13.18 33.47
C ILE A 67 11.84 13.21 34.25
N ALA A 68 11.57 12.18 35.05
CA ALA A 68 10.38 12.11 35.90
C ALA A 68 10.38 13.23 36.96
N ASP A 69 11.51 13.50 37.58
CA ASP A 69 11.65 14.60 38.56
C ASP A 69 11.47 15.98 37.91
N ILE A 70 12.04 16.20 36.72
CA ILE A 70 11.84 17.45 35.96
C ILE A 70 10.36 17.60 35.55
N ARG A 71 9.66 16.54 35.17
CA ARG A 71 8.24 16.60 34.85
C ARG A 71 7.38 17.02 36.05
N LYS A 72 7.68 16.48 37.25
CA LYS A 72 7.01 16.93 38.49
C LYS A 72 7.27 18.42 38.76
N GLU A 73 8.49 18.88 38.54
CA GLU A 73 8.81 20.30 38.68
C GLU A 73 8.00 21.16 37.70
N ILE A 74 7.90 20.76 36.42
CA ILE A 74 7.12 21.46 35.41
C ILE A 74 5.65 21.62 35.80
N GLU A 75 5.04 20.61 36.46
CA GLU A 75 3.65 20.68 36.90
C GLU A 75 3.41 21.80 37.91
N THR A 76 4.41 22.16 38.70
CA THR A 76 4.32 23.18 39.77
C THR A 76 4.68 24.57 39.31
N LEU A 77 5.26 24.73 38.10
CA LEU A 77 5.77 26.00 37.60
C LEU A 77 4.75 26.76 36.70
N ASP A 78 4.87 28.09 36.71
CA ASP A 78 4.19 28.95 35.74
C ASP A 78 4.61 28.64 34.32
N TYR A 79 3.70 28.82 33.38
CA TYR A 79 3.88 28.45 31.95
C TYR A 79 5.18 29.01 31.35
N ASP A 80 5.49 30.28 31.59
CA ASP A 80 6.65 30.99 31.06
C ASP A 80 8.00 30.41 31.52
N LYS A 81 8.02 29.63 32.60
CA LYS A 81 9.24 29.05 33.19
C LYS A 81 9.49 27.62 32.78
N ARG A 82 8.57 27.00 32.00
CA ARG A 82 8.60 25.57 31.64
C ARG A 82 9.54 25.25 30.48
N GLU A 83 9.73 26.18 29.53
CA GLU A 83 10.49 25.95 28.31
C GLU A 83 11.93 25.42 28.54
N PRO A 84 12.76 25.98 29.45
CA PRO A 84 14.10 25.46 29.70
C PRO A 84 14.11 24.03 30.23
N LEU A 85 13.10 23.65 31.00
CA LEU A 85 12.96 22.30 31.57
C LEU A 85 12.57 21.29 30.49
N TRP A 86 11.71 21.65 29.55
CA TRP A 86 11.40 20.82 28.39
C TRP A 86 12.65 20.58 27.54
N LYS A 87 13.47 21.62 27.27
CA LYS A 87 14.75 21.46 26.59
C LYS A 87 15.70 20.51 27.30
N LYS A 88 15.74 20.58 28.64
CA LYS A 88 16.56 19.67 29.44
C LYS A 88 16.07 18.21 29.36
N ILE A 89 14.76 18.00 29.32
CA ILE A 89 14.18 16.66 29.06
C ILE A 89 14.63 16.14 27.68
N ASP A 90 14.58 16.96 26.65
CA ASP A 90 15.00 16.57 25.31
C ASP A 90 16.51 16.24 25.26
N GLU A 91 17.34 17.01 25.94
CA GLU A 91 18.78 16.72 26.06
C GLU A 91 19.05 15.39 26.79
N LEU A 92 18.34 15.12 27.88
CA LEU A 92 18.44 13.84 28.60
C LEU A 92 17.97 12.66 27.75
N LYS A 93 16.89 12.84 26.99
CA LYS A 93 16.42 11.84 26.03
C LYS A 93 17.49 11.55 24.97
N GLU A 94 18.09 12.56 24.36
CA GLU A 94 19.17 12.36 23.39
C GLU A 94 20.38 11.62 24.01
N GLN A 95 20.72 11.91 25.26
CA GLN A 95 21.81 11.24 25.95
C GLN A 95 21.55 9.75 26.17
N TYR A 96 20.36 9.39 26.70
CA TYR A 96 20.08 7.97 26.92
C TYR A 96 19.84 7.18 25.61
N PHE A 97 19.30 7.79 24.57
CA PHE A 97 19.22 7.14 23.26
C PHE A 97 20.61 6.92 22.61
N LYS A 98 21.53 7.85 22.82
CA LYS A 98 22.93 7.67 22.41
C LYS A 98 23.60 6.54 23.20
N MET A 99 23.35 6.47 24.50
CA MET A 99 23.80 5.36 25.34
C MET A 99 23.22 4.02 24.85
N TYR A 100 21.91 3.95 24.53
CA TYR A 100 21.35 2.75 23.94
C TYR A 100 22.05 2.32 22.64
N ALA A 101 22.30 3.27 21.72
CA ALA A 101 22.98 2.94 20.47
C ALA A 101 24.35 2.32 20.71
N GLN A 102 25.13 2.83 21.67
CA GLN A 102 26.45 2.29 22.03
C GLN A 102 26.35 0.92 22.68
N LYS A 103 25.49 0.77 23.69
CA LYS A 103 25.30 -0.50 24.40
C LYS A 103 24.80 -1.62 23.49
N LEU A 104 23.83 -1.31 22.64
CA LEU A 104 23.30 -2.31 21.70
C LEU A 104 24.35 -2.75 20.68
N ASP A 105 25.23 -1.84 20.24
CA ASP A 105 26.33 -2.21 19.34
C ASP A 105 27.37 -3.08 20.07
N GLU A 106 27.69 -2.79 21.33
CA GLU A 106 28.60 -3.60 22.16
C GLU A 106 28.10 -5.03 22.36
N VAL A 107 26.81 -5.21 22.68
CA VAL A 107 26.21 -6.52 22.98
C VAL A 107 25.71 -7.28 21.74
N LEU A 108 25.68 -6.62 20.57
CA LEU A 108 25.16 -7.22 19.33
C LEU A 108 25.77 -8.59 19.01
N PRO A 109 27.11 -8.80 19.11
CA PRO A 109 27.71 -10.09 18.77
C PRO A 109 27.19 -11.22 19.66
N GLU A 110 27.06 -10.97 20.96
CA GLU A 110 26.58 -11.97 21.92
C GLU A 110 25.08 -12.24 21.72
N VAL A 111 24.27 -11.19 21.56
CA VAL A 111 22.81 -11.33 21.35
C VAL A 111 22.52 -12.09 20.05
N PHE A 112 23.19 -11.76 18.94
CA PHE A 112 23.00 -12.49 17.69
C PHE A 112 23.43 -13.95 17.77
N ALA A 113 24.52 -14.24 18.47
CA ALA A 113 24.94 -15.60 18.77
C ALA A 113 23.90 -16.36 19.57
N ILE A 114 23.32 -15.75 20.61
CA ILE A 114 22.27 -16.36 21.46
C ILE A 114 21.01 -16.61 20.65
N VAL A 115 20.54 -15.66 19.83
CA VAL A 115 19.35 -15.83 18.97
C VAL A 115 19.57 -16.97 17.96
N LYS A 116 20.73 -17.04 17.31
CA LYS A 116 21.10 -18.16 16.41
C LYS A 116 21.12 -19.48 17.13
N GLU A 117 21.72 -19.54 18.33
CA GLU A 117 21.80 -20.75 19.15
C GLU A 117 20.40 -21.20 19.65
N THR A 118 19.55 -20.26 20.04
CA THR A 118 18.17 -20.56 20.42
C THR A 118 17.40 -21.17 19.24
N ALA A 119 17.52 -20.59 18.06
CA ALA A 119 16.93 -21.13 16.83
C ALA A 119 17.41 -22.54 16.53
N ARG A 120 18.71 -22.82 16.73
CA ARG A 120 19.31 -24.17 16.58
C ARG A 120 18.70 -25.15 17.58
N ARG A 121 18.58 -24.75 18.85
CA ARG A 121 18.00 -25.62 19.90
C ARG A 121 16.55 -25.95 19.61
N PHE A 122 15.74 -25.00 19.17
CA PHE A 122 14.36 -25.28 18.72
C PHE A 122 14.33 -26.25 17.54
N LYS A 123 15.26 -26.13 16.59
CA LYS A 123 15.32 -27.04 15.45
C LYS A 123 15.71 -28.48 15.82
N GLU A 124 16.68 -28.62 16.70
CA GLU A 124 17.29 -29.93 17.02
C GLU A 124 16.57 -30.72 18.10
N ASN A 125 15.69 -30.06 18.89
CA ASN A 125 14.98 -30.69 19.99
C ASN A 125 13.47 -30.50 19.83
N ASP A 126 12.70 -31.57 20.04
CA ASP A 126 11.24 -31.47 20.03
C ASP A 126 10.69 -30.64 21.19
N THR A 127 11.41 -30.62 22.32
CA THR A 127 11.10 -29.78 23.49
C THR A 127 12.39 -29.20 24.11
N ILE A 128 12.27 -27.99 24.66
CA ILE A 128 13.33 -27.32 25.41
C ILE A 128 12.81 -27.04 26.82
N GLU A 129 13.51 -27.61 27.84
CA GLU A 129 13.17 -27.40 29.25
C GLU A 129 14.00 -26.28 29.87
N VAL A 130 13.37 -25.42 30.64
CA VAL A 130 14.00 -24.34 31.42
C VAL A 130 13.29 -24.18 32.75
N THR A 131 13.93 -23.54 33.71
CA THR A 131 13.28 -23.13 34.97
C THR A 131 12.17 -22.12 34.67
N ALA A 132 10.95 -22.41 35.14
CA ALA A 132 9.78 -21.57 34.85
C ALA A 132 9.86 -20.23 35.59
N THR A 133 9.77 -19.15 34.84
CA THR A 133 9.58 -17.78 35.32
C THR A 133 8.09 -17.44 35.44
N ASP A 134 7.75 -16.32 36.06
CA ASP A 134 6.36 -15.85 36.12
C ASP A 134 5.84 -15.54 34.71
N PHE A 135 6.70 -15.01 33.79
CA PHE A 135 6.36 -14.78 32.41
C PHE A 135 5.98 -16.09 31.68
N ASP A 136 6.71 -17.19 31.90
CA ASP A 136 6.36 -18.49 31.31
C ASP A 136 5.00 -18.99 31.79
N ARG A 137 4.71 -18.78 33.11
CA ARG A 137 3.42 -19.13 33.72
C ARG A 137 2.27 -18.32 33.13
N GLU A 138 2.50 -17.03 32.88
CA GLU A 138 1.53 -16.15 32.20
C GLU A 138 1.25 -16.61 30.76
N LEU A 139 2.27 -16.97 30.00
CA LEU A 139 2.10 -17.49 28.64
C LEU A 139 1.27 -18.79 28.63
N ALA A 140 1.59 -19.72 29.53
CA ALA A 140 0.84 -20.97 29.67
C ALA A 140 -0.61 -20.73 30.12
N ALA A 141 -0.85 -19.79 31.03
CA ALA A 141 -2.19 -19.41 31.50
C ALA A 141 -3.02 -18.72 30.41
N GLN A 142 -2.37 -18.01 29.45
CA GLN A 142 -3.01 -17.45 28.26
C GLN A 142 -3.34 -18.51 27.19
N GLY A 143 -3.01 -19.78 27.43
CA GLY A 143 -3.29 -20.88 26.49
C GLY A 143 -2.38 -20.91 25.28
N LYS A 144 -1.15 -20.41 25.38
CA LYS A 144 -0.16 -20.55 24.30
C LYS A 144 0.21 -22.01 24.13
N ASP A 145 0.09 -22.51 22.91
CA ASP A 145 0.27 -23.94 22.55
C ASP A 145 1.73 -24.41 22.55
N PHE A 146 2.68 -23.46 22.47
CA PHE A 146 4.12 -23.74 22.42
C PHE A 146 4.78 -23.87 23.80
N VAL A 147 4.10 -23.61 24.91
CA VAL A 147 4.68 -23.70 26.27
C VAL A 147 3.71 -24.33 27.25
N SER A 148 4.22 -25.26 28.07
CA SER A 148 3.52 -25.84 29.22
C SER A 148 4.37 -25.74 30.48
N ILE A 149 3.71 -25.80 31.68
CA ILE A 149 4.40 -25.78 32.97
C ILE A 149 4.21 -27.14 33.63
N GLU A 150 5.32 -27.80 33.97
CA GLU A 150 5.36 -29.10 34.65
C GLU A 150 6.47 -29.09 35.70
N ASP A 151 6.17 -29.46 36.94
CA ASP A 151 7.12 -29.57 38.06
C ASP A 151 8.08 -28.40 38.25
N GLY A 152 7.57 -27.17 38.06
CA GLY A 152 8.37 -25.93 38.17
C GLY A 152 9.24 -25.60 36.96
N LYS A 153 9.15 -26.39 35.90
CA LYS A 153 9.82 -26.16 34.64
C LYS A 153 8.84 -25.63 33.57
N ALA A 154 9.32 -24.80 32.68
CA ALA A 154 8.65 -24.43 31.46
C ALA A 154 9.19 -25.32 30.32
N ILE A 155 8.29 -25.99 29.63
CA ILE A 155 8.58 -26.89 28.52
C ILE A 155 8.12 -26.21 27.24
N TYR A 156 9.07 -25.77 26.41
CA TYR A 156 8.83 -25.15 25.12
C TYR A 156 8.87 -26.19 24.01
N LYS A 157 7.83 -26.25 23.19
CA LYS A 157 7.74 -27.15 22.04
C LYS A 157 8.37 -26.51 20.81
N ASN A 158 8.82 -27.32 19.86
CA ASN A 158 9.32 -26.84 18.56
C ASN A 158 8.24 -26.75 17.47
N GLU A 159 6.99 -26.98 17.81
CA GLU A 159 5.85 -26.86 16.91
C GLU A 159 4.70 -26.12 17.58
N TRP A 160 4.03 -25.26 16.83
CA TRP A 160 2.90 -24.45 17.28
C TRP A 160 2.06 -23.95 16.11
N ILE A 161 0.87 -23.40 16.41
CA ILE A 161 -0.03 -22.85 15.39
C ILE A 161 0.42 -21.42 15.05
N ALA A 162 0.68 -21.18 13.74
CA ALA A 162 0.94 -19.86 13.22
C ALA A 162 0.17 -19.65 11.89
N GLY A 163 -0.58 -18.54 11.81
CA GLY A 163 -1.44 -18.27 10.66
C GLY A 163 -2.50 -19.35 10.42
N GLY A 164 -2.96 -20.02 11.48
CA GLY A 164 -3.95 -21.09 11.42
C GLY A 164 -3.39 -22.48 11.03
N ASN A 165 -2.09 -22.61 10.80
CA ASN A 165 -1.44 -23.87 10.44
C ASN A 165 -0.44 -24.32 11.51
N LEU A 166 -0.33 -25.63 11.73
CA LEU A 166 0.71 -26.17 12.58
C LEU A 166 2.07 -26.03 11.88
N MET A 167 2.96 -25.28 12.50
CA MET A 167 4.31 -25.01 12.00
C MET A 167 5.33 -25.66 12.93
N LYS A 168 6.26 -26.40 12.34
CA LYS A 168 7.43 -26.90 13.06
C LYS A 168 8.62 -25.99 12.79
N TRP A 169 9.35 -25.62 13.85
CA TRP A 169 10.56 -24.81 13.71
C TRP A 169 11.71 -25.65 13.16
N ASP A 170 12.17 -25.31 11.96
CA ASP A 170 13.27 -26.00 11.27
C ASP A 170 14.39 -25.05 10.78
N MET A 171 14.37 -23.80 11.24
CA MET A 171 15.22 -22.72 10.76
C MET A 171 16.40 -22.45 11.70
N VAL A 172 17.55 -22.14 11.10
CA VAL A 172 18.75 -21.60 11.78
C VAL A 172 19.34 -20.52 10.87
N HIS A 173 19.76 -19.40 11.45
CA HIS A 173 20.30 -18.28 10.70
C HIS A 173 21.57 -18.63 9.93
N TYR A 174 21.59 -18.35 8.64
CA TYR A 174 22.78 -18.39 7.80
C TYR A 174 23.67 -17.17 8.04
N ASP A 175 24.94 -17.26 7.64
CA ASP A 175 25.89 -16.16 7.80
C ASP A 175 25.44 -14.89 7.07
N VAL A 176 24.88 -14.99 5.86
CA VAL A 176 24.32 -13.86 5.12
C VAL A 176 23.13 -13.21 5.83
N GLN A 177 22.35 -14.00 6.57
CA GLN A 177 21.23 -13.50 7.36
C GLN A 177 21.71 -12.74 8.60
N LEU A 178 22.82 -13.17 9.22
CA LEU A 178 23.48 -12.41 10.29
C LEU A 178 24.05 -11.06 9.78
N ILE A 179 24.52 -11.02 8.53
CA ILE A 179 24.91 -9.75 7.89
C ILE A 179 23.69 -8.85 7.68
N GLY A 180 22.60 -9.39 7.13
CA GLY A 180 21.34 -8.66 6.96
C GLY A 180 20.81 -8.10 8.29
N GLY A 181 20.87 -8.87 9.36
CA GLY A 181 20.52 -8.44 10.71
C GLY A 181 21.35 -7.26 11.21
N GLN A 182 22.68 -7.26 10.98
CA GLN A 182 23.56 -6.15 11.32
C GLN A 182 23.21 -4.88 10.51
N VAL A 183 22.90 -5.01 9.22
CA VAL A 183 22.48 -3.89 8.37
C VAL A 183 21.18 -3.29 8.89
N LEU A 184 20.20 -4.12 9.24
CA LEU A 184 18.90 -3.69 9.76
C LEU A 184 18.99 -3.08 11.17
N HIS A 185 19.95 -3.55 11.99
CA HIS A 185 20.24 -2.87 13.26
C HIS A 185 20.82 -1.47 13.03
N GLY A 186 21.53 -1.26 11.93
CA GLY A 186 22.23 -0.02 11.59
C GLY A 186 23.72 -0.09 11.87
N ILE A 187 24.49 0.46 10.93
CA ILE A 187 25.96 0.50 11.00
C ILE A 187 26.35 1.73 11.80
N MET A 188 27.15 1.51 12.86
CA MET A 188 27.63 2.61 13.69
C MET A 188 28.63 3.48 12.93
N ASN A 189 28.34 4.78 12.83
CA ASN A 189 29.21 5.79 12.27
C ASN A 189 29.20 7.03 13.16
N ASN A 190 30.37 7.43 13.65
CA ASN A 190 30.52 8.59 14.54
C ASN A 190 29.56 8.63 15.75
N GLY A 191 29.26 7.46 16.33
CA GLY A 191 28.41 7.31 17.51
C GLY A 191 26.89 7.38 17.23
N LYS A 192 26.50 7.28 15.96
CA LYS A 192 25.10 7.12 15.54
C LYS A 192 24.96 5.88 14.66
N ALA A 193 23.91 5.11 14.86
CA ALA A 193 23.53 4.03 13.97
C ALA A 193 22.85 4.63 12.71
N SER A 194 23.23 4.14 11.53
CA SER A 194 22.55 4.50 10.28
C SER A 194 21.18 3.82 10.19
N ASN A 195 20.29 4.43 9.44
CA ASN A 195 19.02 3.82 9.03
C ASN A 195 19.24 3.15 7.67
N ASN A 196 18.95 1.86 7.57
CA ASN A 196 19.27 1.10 6.37
C ASN A 196 18.12 0.21 5.91
N ILE A 197 18.13 -0.07 4.62
CA ILE A 197 17.33 -1.12 3.99
C ILE A 197 18.27 -2.27 3.63
N ALA A 198 17.93 -3.48 4.07
CA ALA A 198 18.56 -4.70 3.59
C ALA A 198 17.80 -5.19 2.36
N GLU A 199 18.41 -5.04 1.17
CA GLU A 199 17.88 -5.67 -0.02
C GLU A 199 18.31 -7.13 -0.05
N MET A 200 17.33 -8.01 0.09
CA MET A 200 17.54 -9.46 0.12
C MET A 200 16.63 -10.13 -0.92
N ALA A 201 17.19 -10.96 -1.75
CA ALA A 201 16.43 -11.69 -2.76
C ALA A 201 15.27 -12.47 -2.14
N THR A 202 14.19 -12.62 -2.91
CA THR A 202 13.02 -13.40 -2.50
C THR A 202 13.43 -14.83 -2.16
N GLY A 203 12.97 -15.34 -1.02
CA GLY A 203 13.32 -16.68 -0.53
C GLY A 203 14.56 -16.75 0.36
N GLU A 204 15.30 -15.65 0.57
CA GLU A 204 16.45 -15.59 1.49
C GLU A 204 16.08 -15.53 2.99
N GLY A 205 14.77 -15.59 3.31
CA GLY A 205 14.30 -15.69 4.70
C GLY A 205 14.31 -14.35 5.46
N LYS A 206 13.85 -13.26 4.84
CA LYS A 206 13.75 -11.92 5.45
C LYS A 206 13.08 -11.95 6.83
N THR A 207 11.98 -12.68 7.00
CA THR A 207 11.26 -12.81 8.28
C THR A 207 12.17 -13.33 9.41
N LEU A 208 13.03 -14.32 9.11
CA LEU A 208 13.99 -14.84 10.07
C LEU A 208 15.12 -13.84 10.37
N VAL A 209 15.57 -13.11 9.34
CA VAL A 209 16.58 -12.05 9.50
C VAL A 209 16.10 -10.96 10.45
N ALA A 210 14.84 -10.55 10.31
CA ALA A 210 14.24 -9.53 11.15
C ALA A 210 14.27 -9.89 12.64
N THR A 211 14.30 -11.19 12.99
CA THR A 211 14.36 -11.62 14.40
C THR A 211 15.59 -11.06 15.14
N LEU A 212 16.72 -10.91 14.45
CA LEU A 212 17.97 -10.46 15.03
C LEU A 212 17.91 -8.99 15.52
N PRO A 213 17.64 -7.99 14.65
CA PRO A 213 17.57 -6.61 15.09
C PRO A 213 16.34 -6.32 15.95
N VAL A 214 15.23 -7.01 15.74
CA VAL A 214 14.03 -6.88 16.56
C VAL A 214 14.32 -7.32 17.99
N PHE A 215 14.91 -8.50 18.17
CA PHE A 215 15.32 -9.00 19.47
C PHE A 215 16.25 -8.02 20.20
N LEU A 216 17.34 -7.61 19.51
CA LEU A 216 18.34 -6.72 20.07
C LEU A 216 17.75 -5.38 20.54
N ASN A 217 16.94 -4.73 19.70
CA ASN A 217 16.35 -3.43 20.04
C ASN A 217 15.24 -3.55 21.10
N ALA A 218 14.54 -4.70 21.20
CA ALA A 218 13.53 -4.95 22.21
C ALA A 218 14.11 -5.01 23.64
N LEU A 219 15.40 -5.31 23.80
CA LEU A 219 16.07 -5.33 25.11
C LEU A 219 16.02 -3.98 25.83
N THR A 220 15.91 -2.87 25.11
CA THR A 220 15.76 -1.52 25.67
C THR A 220 14.45 -1.33 26.44
N GLY A 221 13.39 -2.02 26.04
CA GLY A 221 12.05 -1.83 26.60
C GLY A 221 11.30 -0.60 26.05
N GLU A 222 11.87 0.10 25.04
CA GLU A 222 11.20 1.26 24.43
C GLU A 222 10.10 0.90 23.43
N GLY A 223 9.99 -0.37 23.05
CA GLY A 223 9.04 -0.91 22.08
C GLY A 223 9.61 -0.94 20.67
N VAL A 224 9.45 -2.08 20.03
CA VAL A 224 9.85 -2.33 18.66
C VAL A 224 8.60 -2.61 17.83
N HIS A 225 8.42 -1.88 16.73
CA HIS A 225 7.31 -2.11 15.81
C HIS A 225 7.79 -2.90 14.60
N VAL A 226 7.15 -4.05 14.35
CA VAL A 226 7.37 -4.86 13.14
C VAL A 226 6.19 -4.62 12.21
N VAL A 227 6.47 -3.92 11.12
CA VAL A 227 5.45 -3.41 10.20
C VAL A 227 5.37 -4.30 8.98
N THR A 228 4.17 -4.77 8.66
CA THR A 228 3.88 -5.60 7.49
C THR A 228 2.86 -4.93 6.56
N VAL A 229 2.78 -5.41 5.32
CA VAL A 229 1.86 -4.87 4.31
C VAL A 229 0.41 -5.31 4.50
N ASN A 230 0.15 -6.35 5.30
CA ASN A 230 -1.21 -6.85 5.53
C ASN A 230 -1.34 -7.56 6.88
N ASP A 231 -2.58 -7.70 7.33
CA ASP A 231 -2.96 -8.29 8.62
C ASP A 231 -2.65 -9.79 8.72
N TYR A 232 -2.72 -10.52 7.62
CA TYR A 232 -2.37 -11.94 7.60
C TYR A 232 -0.88 -12.14 7.97
N LEU A 233 0.01 -11.36 7.37
CA LEU A 233 1.44 -11.42 7.69
C LEU A 233 1.71 -10.98 9.13
N ALA A 234 1.09 -9.88 9.58
CA ALA A 234 1.24 -9.41 10.95
C ALA A 234 0.86 -10.49 11.98
N LYS A 235 -0.28 -11.16 11.78
CA LYS A 235 -0.77 -12.25 12.62
C LYS A 235 0.14 -13.47 12.52
N ARG A 236 0.45 -13.94 11.30
CA ARG A 236 1.30 -15.13 11.06
C ARG A 236 2.70 -14.94 11.65
N ASP A 237 3.36 -13.83 11.37
CA ASP A 237 4.75 -13.63 11.75
C ASP A 237 4.90 -13.36 13.25
N SER A 238 3.92 -12.69 13.88
CA SER A 238 3.87 -12.57 15.34
C SER A 238 3.73 -13.92 16.06
N GLU A 239 2.97 -14.85 15.46
CA GLU A 239 2.78 -16.20 15.99
C GLU A 239 4.00 -17.08 15.68
N TRP A 240 4.55 -16.99 14.48
CA TRP A 240 5.64 -17.84 14.03
C TRP A 240 6.97 -17.51 14.70
N MET A 241 7.34 -16.21 14.74
CA MET A 241 8.59 -15.77 15.35
C MET A 241 8.46 -15.50 16.86
N GLY A 242 7.24 -15.31 17.34
CA GLY A 242 6.94 -14.96 18.74
C GLY A 242 7.62 -15.86 19.79
N PRO A 243 7.51 -17.20 19.69
CA PRO A 243 8.12 -18.10 20.65
C PRO A 243 9.63 -17.93 20.82
N LEU A 244 10.37 -17.56 19.77
CA LEU A 244 11.80 -17.27 19.84
C LEU A 244 12.11 -16.11 20.79
N TYR A 245 11.31 -15.05 20.75
CA TYR A 245 11.45 -13.88 21.62
C TYR A 245 10.98 -14.19 23.04
N GLN A 246 9.82 -14.85 23.14
CA GLN A 246 9.16 -15.14 24.41
C GLN A 246 9.95 -16.15 25.24
N PHE A 247 10.69 -17.05 24.62
CA PHE A 247 11.64 -17.91 25.31
C PHE A 247 12.64 -17.13 26.18
N HIS A 248 13.02 -15.92 25.76
CA HIS A 248 13.92 -15.04 26.52
C HIS A 248 13.20 -13.95 27.33
N GLY A 249 11.89 -14.11 27.58
CA GLY A 249 11.13 -13.17 28.40
C GLY A 249 10.88 -11.82 27.73
N LEU A 250 10.78 -11.77 26.40
CA LEU A 250 10.34 -10.61 25.65
C LEU A 250 8.87 -10.77 25.26
N SER A 251 8.04 -9.79 25.60
CA SER A 251 6.63 -9.81 25.27
C SER A 251 6.36 -9.48 23.81
N VAL A 252 5.44 -10.22 23.18
CA VAL A 252 5.06 -10.08 21.78
C VAL A 252 3.56 -9.91 21.65
N ALA A 253 3.13 -8.90 20.90
CA ALA A 253 1.73 -8.66 20.61
C ALA A 253 1.52 -8.31 19.12
N CYS A 254 0.27 -8.43 18.67
CA CYS A 254 -0.14 -8.03 17.33
C CYS A 254 -1.39 -7.15 17.41
N ILE A 255 -1.27 -5.91 16.93
CA ILE A 255 -2.38 -4.96 16.98
C ILE A 255 -3.54 -5.37 16.08
N ASP A 256 -3.28 -6.03 14.94
CA ASP A 256 -4.32 -6.53 14.04
C ASP A 256 -5.21 -7.65 14.63
N LYS A 257 -4.90 -8.12 15.84
CA LYS A 257 -5.75 -9.04 16.64
C LYS A 257 -6.63 -8.32 17.65
N THR A 258 -6.54 -6.99 17.74
CA THR A 258 -7.23 -6.18 18.75
C THR A 258 -8.10 -5.13 18.10
N GLN A 259 -9.17 -4.73 18.79
CA GLN A 259 -10.02 -3.64 18.33
C GLN A 259 -9.39 -2.27 18.67
N PRO A 260 -9.51 -1.25 17.80
CA PRO A 260 -9.07 0.11 18.06
C PRO A 260 -9.65 0.68 19.37
N ASN A 261 -8.92 1.57 20.04
CA ASN A 261 -9.30 2.28 21.26
C ASN A 261 -9.62 1.38 22.47
N THR A 262 -9.22 0.10 22.45
CA THR A 262 -9.44 -0.83 23.56
C THR A 262 -8.25 -0.92 24.51
N LYS A 263 -8.48 -1.47 25.71
CA LYS A 263 -7.39 -1.80 26.63
C LYS A 263 -6.41 -2.80 26.01
N GLN A 264 -6.93 -3.82 25.30
CA GLN A 264 -6.10 -4.83 24.62
C GLN A 264 -5.16 -4.17 23.59
N ARG A 265 -5.64 -3.14 22.85
CA ARG A 265 -4.82 -2.37 21.92
C ARG A 265 -3.71 -1.63 22.65
N ARG A 266 -3.99 -0.97 23.77
CA ARG A 266 -2.98 -0.31 24.62
C ARG A 266 -1.96 -1.30 25.18
N ASP A 267 -2.43 -2.43 25.66
CA ASP A 267 -1.54 -3.48 26.20
C ASP A 267 -0.65 -4.07 25.11
N ALA A 268 -1.14 -4.18 23.85
CA ALA A 268 -0.35 -4.60 22.71
C ALA A 268 0.81 -3.63 22.39
N TYR A 269 0.58 -2.32 22.49
CA TYR A 269 1.66 -1.32 22.31
C TYR A 269 2.65 -1.26 23.48
N ARG A 270 2.28 -1.80 24.65
CA ARG A 270 3.18 -1.91 25.82
C ARG A 270 4.10 -3.11 25.76
N ALA A 271 3.84 -4.07 24.87
CA ALA A 271 4.74 -5.18 24.62
C ALA A 271 6.14 -4.70 24.19
N ASP A 272 7.16 -5.51 24.40
CA ASP A 272 8.51 -5.25 23.92
C ASP A 272 8.57 -5.24 22.40
N ILE A 273 7.73 -6.08 21.74
CA ILE A 273 7.64 -6.23 20.28
C ILE A 273 6.17 -6.21 19.88
N THR A 274 5.81 -5.28 18.98
CA THR A 274 4.46 -5.10 18.48
C THR A 274 4.43 -5.27 16.97
N PHE A 275 3.72 -6.29 16.49
CA PHE A 275 3.46 -6.51 15.07
C PHE A 275 2.18 -5.77 14.65
N GLY A 276 2.15 -5.31 13.42
CA GLY A 276 0.96 -4.69 12.85
C GLY A 276 1.13 -4.28 11.40
N THR A 277 0.01 -3.93 10.77
CA THR A 277 0.03 -3.37 9.42
C THR A 277 0.40 -1.88 9.45
N ASN A 278 1.04 -1.42 8.37
CA ASN A 278 1.41 -0.03 8.16
C ASN A 278 0.25 0.94 8.44
N ASN A 279 -0.94 0.59 7.94
CA ASN A 279 -2.14 1.42 8.08
C ASN A 279 -2.65 1.50 9.52
N GLU A 280 -2.68 0.37 10.24
CA GLU A 280 -3.17 0.34 11.62
C GLU A 280 -2.28 1.16 12.57
N PHE A 281 -0.96 1.09 12.40
CA PHE A 281 -0.04 1.98 13.12
C PHE A 281 -0.34 3.45 12.87
N GLY A 282 -0.54 3.83 11.61
CA GLY A 282 -0.85 5.22 11.26
C GLY A 282 -2.25 5.66 11.71
N PHE A 283 -3.25 4.80 11.64
CA PHE A 283 -4.59 5.09 12.16
C PHE A 283 -4.62 5.22 13.68
N ASP A 284 -3.86 4.41 14.42
CA ASP A 284 -3.76 4.55 15.87
C ASP A 284 -3.08 5.87 16.24
N TYR A 285 -2.08 6.31 15.49
CA TYR A 285 -1.49 7.64 15.66
C TYR A 285 -2.52 8.76 15.44
N LEU A 286 -3.35 8.65 14.40
CA LEU A 286 -4.42 9.63 14.17
C LEU A 286 -5.45 9.64 15.30
N ARG A 287 -5.85 8.46 15.81
CA ARG A 287 -6.77 8.32 16.94
C ARG A 287 -6.18 8.93 18.21
N ASP A 288 -4.91 8.71 18.48
CA ASP A 288 -4.20 9.30 19.61
C ASP A 288 -4.17 10.84 19.55
N ASN A 289 -4.01 11.41 18.33
CA ASN A 289 -4.09 12.86 18.16
C ASN A 289 -5.53 13.44 18.30
N MET A 290 -6.53 12.58 18.31
CA MET A 290 -7.94 12.96 18.56
C MET A 290 -8.38 12.64 19.99
N ALA A 291 -7.52 12.00 20.81
CA ALA A 291 -7.83 11.65 22.20
C ALA A 291 -8.03 12.89 23.05
N LEU A 292 -8.99 12.82 23.98
CA LEU A 292 -9.30 13.91 24.91
C LEU A 292 -8.51 13.80 26.21
N THR A 293 -8.08 12.61 26.57
CA THR A 293 -7.31 12.32 27.80
C THR A 293 -6.07 11.46 27.50
N VAL A 294 -5.09 11.54 28.40
CA VAL A 294 -3.85 10.73 28.27
C VAL A 294 -4.13 9.23 28.39
N GLU A 295 -5.15 8.84 29.15
CA GLU A 295 -5.55 7.44 29.33
C GLU A 295 -6.12 6.80 28.05
N GLU A 296 -6.61 7.61 27.11
CA GLU A 296 -7.11 7.16 25.81
C GLU A 296 -5.99 6.82 24.83
N LEU A 297 -4.79 7.36 25.03
CA LEU A 297 -3.66 7.13 24.13
C LEU A 297 -3.29 5.63 24.12
N VAL A 298 -3.14 5.09 22.92
CA VAL A 298 -2.76 3.69 22.72
C VAL A 298 -1.28 3.51 22.44
N GLN A 299 -0.69 4.39 21.64
CA GLN A 299 0.73 4.34 21.31
C GLN A 299 1.60 4.92 22.44
N ARG A 300 2.88 4.55 22.44
CA ARG A 300 3.89 5.20 23.28
C ARG A 300 4.24 6.57 22.71
N ASN A 301 4.57 7.51 23.54
CA ASN A 301 4.91 8.88 23.14
C ASN A 301 6.15 8.96 22.25
N ASP A 302 7.11 8.05 22.41
CA ASP A 302 8.35 8.02 21.64
C ASP A 302 8.33 6.82 20.68
N HIS A 303 8.45 7.07 19.38
CA HIS A 303 8.59 6.07 18.34
C HIS A 303 10.07 5.66 18.26
N TYR A 304 10.43 4.56 18.91
CA TYR A 304 11.83 4.17 19.05
C TYR A 304 12.38 3.48 17.81
N TYR A 305 11.96 2.25 17.52
CA TYR A 305 12.45 1.46 16.41
C TYR A 305 11.30 0.83 15.61
N ALA A 306 11.34 1.02 14.30
CA ALA A 306 10.48 0.27 13.39
C ALA A 306 11.30 -0.47 12.35
N ILE A 307 10.90 -1.71 12.07
CA ILE A 307 11.35 -2.48 10.93
C ILE A 307 10.18 -2.71 10.00
N VAL A 308 10.34 -2.34 8.72
CA VAL A 308 9.29 -2.40 7.70
C VAL A 308 9.60 -3.51 6.72
N ASP A 309 8.71 -4.52 6.66
CA ASP A 309 8.78 -5.57 5.64
C ASP A 309 8.15 -5.09 4.33
N GLU A 310 8.70 -5.50 3.19
CA GLU A 310 8.34 -5.02 1.86
C GLU A 310 8.32 -3.48 1.82
N VAL A 311 9.44 -2.90 2.22
CA VAL A 311 9.59 -1.45 2.48
C VAL A 311 9.32 -0.58 1.25
N ASP A 312 9.55 -1.06 0.04
CA ASP A 312 9.20 -0.41 -1.22
C ASP A 312 7.69 -0.21 -1.36
N SER A 313 6.90 -1.23 -1.02
CA SER A 313 5.44 -1.09 -1.00
C SER A 313 4.96 -0.07 0.02
N VAL A 314 5.46 -0.18 1.26
CA VAL A 314 4.96 0.63 2.39
C VAL A 314 5.43 2.08 2.31
N LEU A 315 6.72 2.32 2.00
CA LEU A 315 7.33 3.65 2.09
C LEU A 315 7.41 4.40 0.75
N VAL A 316 7.17 3.72 -0.39
CA VAL A 316 7.15 4.37 -1.70
C VAL A 316 5.75 4.29 -2.30
N ASP A 317 5.23 3.08 -2.55
CA ASP A 317 3.97 2.90 -3.27
C ASP A 317 2.76 3.41 -2.46
N ASP A 318 2.55 2.89 -1.24
CA ASP A 318 1.41 3.26 -0.39
C ASP A 318 1.58 4.62 0.29
N ALA A 319 2.83 5.05 0.49
CA ALA A 319 3.14 6.21 1.30
C ALA A 319 2.62 7.54 0.74
N ARG A 320 2.32 7.60 -0.55
CA ARG A 320 1.76 8.77 -1.23
C ARG A 320 0.29 9.00 -0.90
N THR A 321 -0.44 7.94 -0.52
CA THR A 321 -1.85 8.05 -0.14
C THR A 321 -1.96 8.36 1.35
N PRO A 322 -2.60 9.47 1.76
CA PRO A 322 -2.75 9.78 3.17
C PRO A 322 -3.76 8.86 3.84
N LEU A 323 -3.52 8.55 5.10
CA LEU A 323 -4.51 7.96 5.99
C LEU A 323 -5.44 9.07 6.47
N ILE A 324 -6.74 8.83 6.43
CA ILE A 324 -7.77 9.83 6.74
C ILE A 324 -8.76 9.22 7.73
N ILE A 325 -9.02 9.92 8.82
CA ILE A 325 -10.16 9.64 9.70
C ILE A 325 -11.25 10.67 9.41
N SER A 326 -12.43 10.18 9.05
CA SER A 326 -13.59 11.00 8.77
C SER A 326 -14.75 10.57 9.66
N GLY A 327 -15.62 11.50 9.98
CA GLY A 327 -16.86 11.24 10.72
C GLY A 327 -18.08 11.79 10.00
N PRO A 328 -19.28 11.29 10.31
CA PRO A 328 -20.52 11.74 9.67
C PRO A 328 -20.80 13.22 9.99
N VAL A 329 -21.22 13.95 8.98
CA VAL A 329 -21.73 15.31 9.14
C VAL A 329 -23.19 15.25 9.59
N PRO A 330 -23.62 16.03 10.59
CA PRO A 330 -24.99 15.98 11.13
C PRO A 330 -26.11 16.33 10.12
N LYS A 331 -25.77 16.96 8.99
CA LYS A 331 -26.70 17.23 7.89
C LYS A 331 -26.18 16.50 6.65
N GLY A 332 -26.75 15.34 6.37
CA GLY A 332 -26.40 14.55 5.19
C GLY A 332 -27.29 14.91 4.00
N ASP A 333 -26.65 15.14 2.86
CA ASP A 333 -27.30 15.30 1.56
C ASP A 333 -27.45 13.96 0.83
N ASP A 334 -27.72 12.90 1.59
CA ASP A 334 -27.93 11.55 1.07
C ASP A 334 -29.00 11.52 -0.02
N GLN A 335 -29.95 12.46 0.03
CA GLN A 335 -31.02 12.56 -0.93
C GLN A 335 -30.57 13.09 -2.29
N MET A 336 -29.53 13.96 -2.37
CA MET A 336 -29.09 14.54 -3.64
C MET A 336 -28.48 13.51 -4.59
N PHE A 337 -27.69 12.57 -4.11
CA PHE A 337 -27.14 11.50 -4.97
C PHE A 337 -28.23 10.65 -5.60
N MET A 338 -29.22 10.25 -4.83
CA MET A 338 -30.38 9.50 -5.34
C MET A 338 -31.28 10.36 -6.23
N GLN A 339 -31.43 11.67 -5.92
CA GLN A 339 -32.22 12.60 -6.70
C GLN A 339 -31.64 12.83 -8.10
N PHE A 340 -30.34 13.01 -8.23
CA PHE A 340 -29.67 13.33 -9.50
C PHE A 340 -29.19 12.09 -10.27
N LYS A 341 -29.21 10.91 -9.67
CA LYS A 341 -28.88 9.64 -10.35
C LYS A 341 -29.59 9.48 -11.69
N PRO A 342 -30.93 9.65 -11.82
CA PRO A 342 -31.59 9.47 -13.10
C PRO A 342 -31.15 10.45 -14.19
N ASN A 343 -30.77 11.68 -13.80
CA ASN A 343 -30.29 12.69 -14.73
C ASN A 343 -28.90 12.31 -15.27
N VAL A 344 -28.00 11.88 -14.37
CA VAL A 344 -26.67 11.41 -14.74
C VAL A 344 -26.73 10.15 -15.61
N GLU A 345 -27.61 9.19 -15.29
CA GLU A 345 -27.81 8.00 -16.12
C GLU A 345 -28.22 8.33 -17.54
N LYS A 346 -29.11 9.32 -17.73
CA LYS A 346 -29.51 9.78 -19.06
C LYS A 346 -28.31 10.32 -19.85
N VAL A 347 -27.48 11.15 -19.25
CA VAL A 347 -26.29 11.72 -19.88
C VAL A 347 -25.28 10.62 -20.21
N VAL A 348 -25.01 9.71 -19.27
CA VAL A 348 -24.10 8.58 -19.48
C VAL A 348 -24.60 7.65 -20.60
N MET A 349 -25.89 7.39 -20.66
CA MET A 349 -26.47 6.59 -21.75
C MET A 349 -26.36 7.29 -23.10
N ALA A 350 -26.62 8.62 -23.14
CA ALA A 350 -26.45 9.44 -24.35
C ALA A 350 -25.01 9.42 -24.83
N GLN A 351 -24.05 9.60 -23.90
CA GLN A 351 -22.62 9.54 -24.20
C GLN A 351 -22.20 8.15 -24.74
N ARG A 352 -22.65 7.07 -24.11
CA ARG A 352 -22.35 5.70 -24.56
C ARG A 352 -22.90 5.42 -25.97
N LYS A 353 -24.12 5.89 -26.25
CA LYS A 353 -24.72 5.79 -27.59
C LYS A 353 -23.91 6.55 -28.62
N LEU A 354 -23.53 7.78 -28.32
CA LEU A 354 -22.69 8.62 -29.17
C LEU A 354 -21.29 7.98 -29.37
N ALA A 355 -20.65 7.55 -28.32
CA ALA A 355 -19.34 6.90 -28.38
C ALA A 355 -19.36 5.65 -29.27
N ASN A 356 -20.44 4.83 -29.17
CA ASN A 356 -20.61 3.67 -30.06
C ASN A 356 -20.78 4.07 -31.53
N GLN A 357 -21.56 5.12 -31.81
CA GLN A 357 -21.72 5.64 -33.18
C GLN A 357 -20.41 6.16 -33.73
N LEU A 358 -19.68 6.99 -32.99
CA LEU A 358 -18.38 7.53 -33.36
C LEU A 358 -17.33 6.42 -33.54
N LEU A 359 -17.36 5.36 -32.74
CA LEU A 359 -16.45 4.23 -32.89
C LEU A 359 -16.70 3.43 -34.17
N ILE A 360 -17.99 3.20 -34.51
CA ILE A 360 -18.36 2.56 -35.78
C ILE A 360 -17.90 3.42 -36.94
N GLU A 361 -18.13 4.72 -36.91
CA GLU A 361 -17.70 5.69 -37.90
C GLU A 361 -16.18 5.71 -38.02
N ALA A 362 -15.44 5.80 -36.90
CA ALA A 362 -13.99 5.77 -36.88
C ALA A 362 -13.44 4.49 -37.55
N LYS A 363 -13.95 3.33 -37.19
CA LYS A 363 -13.54 2.05 -37.79
C LYS A 363 -13.76 2.01 -39.29
N ALA A 364 -14.93 2.43 -39.74
CA ALA A 364 -15.26 2.42 -41.17
C ALA A 364 -14.37 3.39 -41.97
N LYS A 365 -14.20 4.62 -41.46
CA LYS A 365 -13.36 5.63 -42.13
C LYS A 365 -11.87 5.24 -42.16
N ILE A 366 -11.32 4.76 -41.04
CA ILE A 366 -9.93 4.34 -40.95
C ILE A 366 -9.67 3.13 -41.84
N ALA A 367 -10.56 2.12 -41.84
CA ALA A 367 -10.42 0.96 -42.72
C ALA A 367 -10.46 1.34 -44.19
N ALA A 368 -11.37 2.23 -44.60
CA ALA A 368 -11.43 2.72 -46.00
C ALA A 368 -10.19 3.51 -46.40
N ALA A 369 -9.69 4.39 -45.50
CA ALA A 369 -8.49 5.15 -45.75
C ALA A 369 -7.22 4.27 -45.89
N TRP A 370 -7.11 3.22 -45.10
CA TRP A 370 -5.98 2.27 -45.11
C TRP A 370 -6.09 1.19 -46.20
N SER A 371 -7.27 1.01 -46.82
CA SER A 371 -7.45 0.01 -47.88
C SER A 371 -6.63 0.31 -49.15
N GLY A 372 -6.26 1.57 -49.40
CA GLY A 372 -5.64 2.02 -50.64
C GLY A 372 -6.58 2.02 -51.86
N ASP A 373 -7.86 1.74 -51.64
CA ASP A 373 -8.89 1.64 -52.66
C ASP A 373 -9.71 2.95 -52.77
N PRO A 374 -9.55 3.74 -53.88
CA PRO A 374 -10.28 4.98 -54.06
C PRO A 374 -11.81 4.84 -54.04
N GLU A 375 -12.36 3.69 -54.47
CA GLU A 375 -13.80 3.47 -54.46
C GLU A 375 -14.34 3.34 -53.01
N GLN A 376 -13.58 2.79 -52.11
CA GLN A 376 -13.95 2.72 -50.70
C GLN A 376 -13.92 4.09 -50.02
N VAL A 377 -12.94 4.94 -50.37
CA VAL A 377 -12.87 6.33 -49.88
C VAL A 377 -14.04 7.15 -50.43
N ALA A 378 -14.38 7.00 -51.74
CA ALA A 378 -15.47 7.73 -52.39
C ALA A 378 -16.86 7.45 -51.76
N LYS A 379 -17.07 6.30 -51.07
CA LYS A 379 -18.31 6.02 -50.35
C LYS A 379 -18.61 7.02 -49.23
N PHE A 380 -17.61 7.67 -48.71
CA PHE A 380 -17.72 8.68 -47.64
C PHE A 380 -17.77 10.10 -48.18
N ASP A 381 -17.63 10.27 -49.49
CA ASP A 381 -17.75 11.58 -50.14
C ASP A 381 -19.23 12.04 -50.05
N LYS A 382 -19.50 12.90 -49.08
CA LYS A 382 -20.79 13.57 -49.01
C LYS A 382 -20.86 14.48 -50.20
N LYS A 383 -21.85 14.31 -51.10
CA LYS A 383 -22.11 15.22 -52.18
C LYS A 383 -22.44 16.61 -51.61
N ASP A 384 -21.41 17.34 -51.27
CA ASP A 384 -21.50 18.75 -50.92
C ASP A 384 -21.39 19.52 -52.24
N PRO A 385 -22.42 20.27 -52.64
CA PRO A 385 -22.39 21.07 -53.87
C PRO A 385 -21.23 22.09 -53.94
N ASP A 386 -20.70 22.46 -52.77
CA ASP A 386 -19.61 23.42 -52.61
C ASP A 386 -18.22 22.77 -52.46
N ALA A 387 -18.12 21.43 -52.42
CA ALA A 387 -16.85 20.72 -52.32
C ALA A 387 -15.98 20.89 -53.55
N LYS A 388 -14.92 21.66 -53.42
CA LYS A 388 -13.97 21.99 -54.53
C LYS A 388 -13.05 20.83 -54.93
N LYS A 389 -12.99 19.73 -54.19
CA LYS A 389 -12.15 18.54 -54.45
C LYS A 389 -12.80 17.27 -53.94
N PRO A 390 -12.60 16.12 -54.62
CA PRO A 390 -13.05 14.83 -54.10
C PRO A 390 -12.31 14.50 -52.80
N LEU A 391 -12.96 13.75 -51.89
CA LEU A 391 -12.41 13.29 -50.62
C LEU A 391 -11.20 12.38 -50.88
N ASP A 392 -10.07 12.72 -50.32
CA ASP A 392 -8.87 11.88 -50.36
C ASP A 392 -8.71 11.02 -49.10
N ALA A 393 -7.88 9.97 -49.22
CA ALA A 393 -7.66 9.02 -48.11
C ALA A 393 -7.04 9.69 -46.87
N GLN A 394 -6.23 10.73 -47.04
CA GLN A 394 -5.59 11.42 -45.93
C GLN A 394 -6.59 12.26 -45.13
N THR A 395 -7.50 12.94 -45.81
CA THR A 395 -8.60 13.69 -45.19
C THR A 395 -9.55 12.73 -44.48
N LEU A 396 -9.90 11.61 -45.11
CA LEU A 396 -10.75 10.57 -44.48
C LEU A 396 -10.10 9.96 -43.26
N LEU A 397 -8.78 9.76 -43.27
CA LEU A 397 -8.03 9.24 -42.11
C LEU A 397 -8.02 10.25 -40.95
N LYS A 398 -7.90 11.55 -41.25
CA LYS A 398 -8.01 12.59 -40.20
C LYS A 398 -9.39 12.62 -39.59
N ASP A 399 -10.44 12.54 -40.38
CA ASP A 399 -11.83 12.48 -39.90
C ASP A 399 -12.09 11.23 -39.04
N GLY A 400 -11.62 10.07 -39.49
CA GLY A 400 -11.71 8.83 -38.75
C GLY A 400 -10.91 8.89 -37.45
N GLY A 401 -9.73 9.52 -37.48
CA GLY A 401 -8.90 9.77 -36.32
C GLY A 401 -9.55 10.72 -35.30
N LEU A 402 -10.23 11.78 -35.79
CA LEU A 402 -10.99 12.69 -34.91
C LEU A 402 -12.16 11.95 -34.26
N SER A 403 -12.91 11.14 -35.00
CA SER A 403 -13.99 10.32 -34.42
C SER A 403 -13.43 9.35 -33.35
N LEU A 404 -12.27 8.73 -33.59
CA LEU A 404 -11.57 7.89 -32.63
C LEU A 404 -11.15 8.67 -31.38
N TYR A 405 -10.58 9.86 -31.56
CA TYR A 405 -10.17 10.73 -30.44
C TYR A 405 -11.36 11.18 -29.59
N ARG A 406 -12.48 11.51 -30.23
CA ARG A 406 -13.75 11.80 -29.54
C ARG A 406 -14.21 10.64 -28.67
N VAL A 407 -14.15 9.41 -29.17
CA VAL A 407 -14.49 8.22 -28.36
C VAL A 407 -13.55 8.08 -27.16
N TYR A 408 -12.26 8.31 -27.37
CA TYR A 408 -11.28 8.26 -26.29
C TYR A 408 -11.53 9.33 -25.22
N LYS A 409 -11.84 10.57 -25.61
CA LYS A 409 -12.22 11.64 -24.67
C LYS A 409 -13.58 11.42 -24.01
N ALA A 410 -14.49 10.71 -24.68
CA ALA A 410 -15.82 10.40 -24.17
C ALA A 410 -15.80 9.29 -23.10
N LEU A 411 -15.13 8.17 -23.38
CA LEU A 411 -15.12 6.95 -22.56
C LEU A 411 -13.78 6.18 -22.76
N PRO A 412 -12.69 6.59 -22.12
CA PRO A 412 -11.37 5.99 -22.32
C PRO A 412 -11.31 4.50 -21.96
N LYS A 413 -12.05 4.06 -20.95
CA LYS A 413 -12.15 2.65 -20.51
C LYS A 413 -13.17 1.82 -21.31
N TYR A 414 -13.75 2.34 -22.41
CA TYR A 414 -14.75 1.62 -23.18
C TYR A 414 -14.19 0.38 -23.87
N GLY A 415 -14.66 -0.80 -23.49
CA GLY A 415 -14.13 -2.09 -23.94
C GLY A 415 -13.99 -2.22 -25.48
N PRO A 416 -15.00 -1.86 -26.30
CA PRO A 416 -14.87 -1.86 -27.76
C PRO A 416 -13.78 -0.90 -28.29
N LEU A 417 -13.53 0.24 -27.63
CA LEU A 417 -12.42 1.16 -27.95
C LEU A 417 -11.08 0.51 -27.64
N ILE A 418 -10.92 -0.04 -26.43
CA ILE A 418 -9.68 -0.72 -26.00
C ILE A 418 -9.33 -1.84 -26.99
N LYS A 419 -10.34 -2.63 -27.39
CA LYS A 419 -10.16 -3.68 -28.41
C LYS A 419 -9.68 -3.10 -29.75
N PHE A 420 -10.22 -1.97 -30.18
CA PHE A 420 -9.82 -1.33 -31.45
C PHE A 420 -8.42 -0.71 -31.36
N LEU A 421 -8.07 -0.12 -30.22
CA LEU A 421 -6.72 0.41 -29.97
C LEU A 421 -5.62 -0.68 -29.95
N SER A 422 -5.99 -1.94 -29.79
CA SER A 422 -5.05 -3.06 -29.88
C SER A 422 -4.77 -3.52 -31.31
N GLU A 423 -5.51 -2.97 -32.31
CA GLU A 423 -5.24 -3.24 -33.72
C GLU A 423 -4.04 -2.42 -34.20
N ASP A 424 -3.32 -2.96 -35.18
CA ASP A 424 -2.04 -2.38 -35.69
C ASP A 424 -2.23 -0.96 -36.23
N GLY A 425 -1.40 -0.01 -35.77
CA GLY A 425 -1.44 1.39 -36.22
C GLY A 425 -2.50 2.29 -35.56
N VAL A 426 -3.58 1.75 -35.02
CA VAL A 426 -4.70 2.53 -34.46
C VAL A 426 -4.28 3.38 -33.25
N LYS A 427 -3.49 2.82 -32.33
CA LYS A 427 -2.98 3.56 -31.17
C LYS A 427 -2.06 4.71 -31.59
N LYS A 428 -1.22 4.48 -32.60
CA LYS A 428 -0.35 5.54 -33.15
C LYS A 428 -1.18 6.68 -33.77
N LEU A 429 -2.20 6.33 -34.55
CA LEU A 429 -3.12 7.31 -35.13
C LEU A 429 -3.80 8.16 -34.04
N LEU A 430 -4.28 7.53 -32.94
CA LEU A 430 -4.86 8.26 -31.81
C LEU A 430 -3.89 9.29 -31.24
N LEU A 431 -2.63 8.90 -30.99
CA LEU A 431 -1.60 9.79 -30.44
C LEU A 431 -1.23 10.93 -31.41
N ASP A 432 -1.17 10.65 -32.72
CA ASP A 432 -0.89 11.66 -33.72
C ASP A 432 -2.03 12.69 -33.80
N VAL A 433 -3.29 12.26 -33.68
CA VAL A 433 -4.45 13.16 -33.62
C VAL A 433 -4.47 13.93 -32.29
N GLU A 434 -4.24 13.30 -31.18
CA GLU A 434 -4.16 13.98 -29.86
C GLU A 434 -3.16 15.12 -29.91
N LYS A 435 -1.97 14.88 -30.48
CA LYS A 435 -0.93 15.91 -30.63
C LYS A 435 -1.43 17.13 -31.38
N ILE A 436 -2.18 16.94 -32.48
CA ILE A 436 -2.72 18.06 -33.30
C ILE A 436 -3.67 18.91 -32.45
N TYR A 437 -4.55 18.29 -31.65
CA TYR A 437 -5.54 19.02 -30.83
C TYR A 437 -4.94 19.62 -29.55
N MET A 438 -3.77 19.14 -29.11
CA MET A 438 -3.02 19.70 -27.99
C MET A 438 -2.06 20.84 -28.41
N GLU A 439 -1.80 21.03 -29.68
CA GLU A 439 -0.96 22.15 -30.15
C GLU A 439 -1.61 23.51 -29.87
N ASN A 440 -0.80 24.58 -29.85
CA ASN A 440 -1.24 25.96 -29.62
C ASN A 440 -2.12 26.18 -28.39
N ASN A 441 -1.71 25.64 -27.23
CA ASN A 441 -2.48 25.74 -25.99
C ASN A 441 -3.92 25.20 -26.09
N ASN A 442 -4.10 24.07 -26.77
CA ASN A 442 -5.40 23.41 -26.92
C ASN A 442 -6.45 24.23 -27.70
N ALA A 443 -6.02 25.13 -28.59
CA ALA A 443 -6.93 26.03 -29.32
C ALA A 443 -8.00 25.30 -30.14
N LEU A 444 -7.71 24.09 -30.62
CA LEU A 444 -8.62 23.24 -31.40
C LEU A 444 -9.44 22.26 -30.51
N MET A 445 -9.16 22.17 -29.22
CA MET A 445 -9.83 21.22 -28.34
C MET A 445 -11.36 21.44 -28.28
N PRO A 446 -11.90 22.67 -28.21
CA PRO A 446 -13.34 22.89 -28.23
C PRO A 446 -14.04 22.24 -29.44
N GLU A 447 -13.45 22.29 -30.62
CA GLU A 447 -13.98 21.62 -31.81
C GLU A 447 -14.00 20.11 -31.70
N ALA A 448 -12.95 19.51 -31.09
CA ALA A 448 -12.86 18.07 -30.91
C ALA A 448 -13.93 17.56 -29.94
N VAL A 449 -14.23 18.30 -28.88
CA VAL A 449 -15.15 17.86 -27.82
C VAL A 449 -16.60 18.34 -28.01
N GLU A 450 -16.86 19.22 -28.97
CA GLU A 450 -18.17 19.83 -29.22
C GLU A 450 -19.34 18.82 -29.27
N PRO A 451 -19.24 17.64 -29.90
CA PRO A 451 -20.37 16.70 -29.97
C PRO A 451 -20.58 15.91 -28.69
N LEU A 452 -19.65 15.93 -27.74
CA LEU A 452 -19.69 15.15 -26.51
C LEU A 452 -20.62 15.78 -25.47
N PHE A 453 -21.20 14.96 -24.59
CA PHE A 453 -22.00 15.41 -23.45
C PHE A 453 -21.15 15.69 -22.23
N PHE A 454 -20.02 15.01 -22.09
CA PHE A 454 -18.97 15.28 -21.11
C PHE A 454 -17.62 14.80 -21.63
N VAL A 455 -16.55 15.32 -21.05
CA VAL A 455 -15.16 15.00 -21.41
C VAL A 455 -14.45 14.41 -20.18
N ILE A 456 -13.74 13.30 -20.38
CA ILE A 456 -12.96 12.65 -19.34
C ILE A 456 -11.46 12.96 -19.55
N ASP A 457 -10.81 13.45 -18.50
CA ASP A 457 -9.37 13.50 -18.37
C ASP A 457 -8.89 12.43 -17.39
N GLU A 458 -8.41 11.31 -17.93
CA GLU A 458 -7.91 10.20 -17.12
C GLU A 458 -6.71 10.59 -16.25
N LYS A 459 -5.83 11.45 -16.73
CA LYS A 459 -4.61 11.83 -16.01
C LYS A 459 -4.92 12.63 -14.75
N ASN A 460 -5.92 13.50 -14.81
CA ASN A 460 -6.33 14.34 -13.71
C ASN A 460 -7.54 13.79 -12.94
N HIS A 461 -8.05 12.62 -13.31
CA HIS A 461 -9.27 12.03 -12.77
C HIS A 461 -10.44 13.04 -12.71
N SER A 462 -10.54 13.89 -13.73
CA SER A 462 -11.55 14.92 -13.85
C SER A 462 -12.53 14.63 -14.97
N ILE A 463 -13.76 15.12 -14.78
CA ILE A 463 -14.84 15.04 -15.76
C ILE A 463 -15.46 16.42 -15.85
N GLU A 464 -15.63 16.89 -17.07
CA GLU A 464 -16.25 18.17 -17.35
C GLU A 464 -17.49 17.98 -18.22
N LEU A 465 -18.65 18.46 -17.76
CA LEU A 465 -19.86 18.52 -18.54
C LEU A 465 -19.72 19.59 -19.62
N THR A 466 -20.16 19.26 -20.83
CA THR A 466 -20.32 20.24 -21.91
C THR A 466 -21.71 20.91 -21.82
N ASP A 467 -21.92 21.96 -22.59
CA ASP A 467 -23.25 22.61 -22.69
C ASP A 467 -24.34 21.61 -23.08
N LYS A 468 -24.05 20.70 -24.02
CA LYS A 468 -24.97 19.61 -24.41
C LYS A 468 -25.27 18.66 -23.25
N GLY A 469 -24.29 18.36 -22.42
CA GLY A 469 -24.48 17.54 -21.21
C GLY A 469 -25.38 18.24 -20.20
N ILE A 470 -25.18 19.51 -20.00
CA ILE A 470 -26.01 20.36 -19.12
C ILE A 470 -27.43 20.41 -19.64
N ASP A 471 -27.65 20.62 -20.94
CA ASP A 471 -28.98 20.66 -21.58
C ASP A 471 -29.74 19.33 -21.39
N VAL A 472 -29.08 18.20 -21.58
CA VAL A 472 -29.70 16.89 -21.37
C VAL A 472 -30.05 16.65 -19.90
N MET A 473 -29.23 17.14 -18.98
CA MET A 473 -29.52 17.05 -17.54
C MET A 473 -30.65 17.96 -17.11
N THR A 474 -30.66 19.18 -17.62
CA THR A 474 -31.64 20.23 -17.26
C THR A 474 -33.00 20.03 -17.91
N GLY A 475 -33.08 19.33 -19.02
CA GLY A 475 -34.20 19.25 -19.99
C GLY A 475 -35.63 18.97 -19.48
N THR A 476 -35.88 18.94 -18.17
CA THR A 476 -37.16 18.85 -17.51
C THR A 476 -37.36 19.84 -16.37
N THR A 477 -36.38 20.73 -16.11
CA THR A 477 -36.46 21.75 -15.07
C THR A 477 -36.77 23.12 -15.71
N ASP A 478 -37.60 23.93 -15.02
CA ASP A 478 -37.94 25.29 -15.47
C ASP A 478 -36.76 26.30 -15.37
N ASP A 479 -35.60 25.88 -14.80
CA ASP A 479 -34.39 26.69 -14.63
C ASP A 479 -33.25 26.16 -15.52
N PRO A 480 -32.93 26.86 -16.64
CA PRO A 480 -31.84 26.48 -17.52
C PRO A 480 -30.45 26.49 -16.84
N GLU A 481 -30.28 27.28 -15.78
CA GLU A 481 -29.03 27.41 -15.02
C GLU A 481 -28.96 26.51 -13.79
N PHE A 482 -29.83 25.53 -13.68
CA PHE A 482 -29.95 24.67 -12.50
C PHE A 482 -28.64 23.96 -12.14
N PHE A 483 -27.86 23.55 -13.13
CA PHE A 483 -26.55 22.91 -12.99
C PHE A 483 -25.38 23.80 -13.39
N VAL A 484 -25.59 25.11 -13.52
CA VAL A 484 -24.56 26.08 -13.89
C VAL A 484 -24.16 26.90 -12.67
N LEU A 485 -22.86 27.02 -12.41
CA LEU A 485 -22.35 27.89 -11.35
C LEU A 485 -22.41 29.34 -11.79
N PRO A 486 -23.03 30.25 -11.03
CA PRO A 486 -23.02 31.67 -11.34
C PRO A 486 -21.63 32.28 -11.13
N ASP A 487 -21.29 33.30 -11.91
CA ASP A 487 -20.10 34.11 -11.64
C ASP A 487 -20.33 35.02 -10.40
N ILE A 488 -20.03 34.42 -9.24
CA ILE A 488 -20.23 35.09 -7.94
C ILE A 488 -19.39 36.36 -7.81
N THR A 489 -18.21 36.39 -8.44
CA THR A 489 -17.31 37.55 -8.35
C THR A 489 -17.92 38.77 -9.03
N SER A 490 -18.43 38.61 -10.24
CA SER A 490 -19.13 39.66 -10.99
C SER A 490 -20.41 40.11 -10.27
N GLN A 491 -21.20 39.14 -9.76
CA GLN A 491 -22.44 39.47 -9.06
C GLN A 491 -22.20 40.21 -7.75
N LEU A 492 -21.22 39.80 -6.94
CA LEU A 492 -20.83 40.54 -5.72
C LEU A 492 -20.31 41.97 -6.03
N SER A 493 -19.53 42.10 -7.13
CA SER A 493 -19.07 43.42 -7.57
C SER A 493 -20.21 44.32 -8.04
N GLN A 494 -21.25 43.78 -8.66
CA GLN A 494 -22.46 44.51 -9.05
C GLN A 494 -23.21 45.04 -7.81
N VAL A 495 -23.40 44.18 -6.79
CA VAL A 495 -24.06 44.55 -5.52
C VAL A 495 -23.30 45.70 -4.81
N GLU A 496 -21.96 45.70 -4.86
CA GLU A 496 -21.18 46.82 -4.30
C GLU A 496 -21.45 48.14 -5.01
N ASN A 497 -21.69 48.14 -6.31
CA ASN A 497 -21.92 49.29 -7.14
C ASN A 497 -23.42 49.74 -7.19
N GLU A 498 -24.33 48.92 -6.64
CA GLU A 498 -25.75 49.28 -6.50
C GLU A 498 -25.93 50.37 -5.43
N GLY A 499 -26.87 51.27 -5.66
CA GLY A 499 -27.19 52.40 -4.75
C GLY A 499 -27.93 52.01 -3.46
N LEU A 500 -27.77 50.76 -2.99
CA LEU A 500 -28.42 50.19 -1.81
C LEU A 500 -27.70 50.66 -0.52
N ASN A 501 -28.43 50.65 0.61
CA ASN A 501 -27.83 50.87 1.91
C ASN A 501 -26.97 49.65 2.37
N ALA A 502 -26.21 49.77 3.46
CA ALA A 502 -25.28 48.75 3.93
C ALA A 502 -25.97 47.43 4.33
N GLU A 503 -27.17 47.55 4.91
CA GLU A 503 -27.95 46.39 5.37
C GLU A 503 -28.54 45.62 4.17
N GLU A 504 -29.13 46.30 3.23
CA GLU A 504 -29.65 45.74 1.98
C GLU A 504 -28.52 45.09 1.12
N LYS A 505 -27.33 45.70 1.07
CA LYS A 505 -26.16 45.10 0.41
C LYS A 505 -25.74 43.80 1.07
N GLN A 506 -25.73 43.75 2.40
CA GLN A 506 -25.37 42.54 3.14
C GLN A 506 -26.38 41.43 2.91
N GLU A 507 -27.68 41.72 3.02
CA GLU A 507 -28.73 40.72 2.73
C GLU A 507 -28.65 40.18 1.31
N ARG A 508 -28.36 41.04 0.34
CA ARG A 508 -28.22 40.65 -1.06
C ARG A 508 -26.99 39.74 -1.29
N LYS A 509 -25.85 40.07 -0.65
CA LYS A 509 -24.66 39.26 -0.66
C LYS A 509 -24.87 37.88 -0.03
N ASP A 510 -25.53 37.85 1.12
CA ASP A 510 -25.82 36.60 1.83
C ASP A 510 -26.76 35.69 0.99
N SER A 511 -27.76 36.27 0.34
CA SER A 511 -28.64 35.56 -0.58
C SER A 511 -27.87 35.00 -1.79
N LEU A 512 -26.96 35.77 -2.40
CA LEU A 512 -26.12 35.33 -3.51
C LEU A 512 -25.17 34.20 -3.10
N LEU A 513 -24.53 34.31 -1.94
CA LEU A 513 -23.65 33.30 -1.40
C LEU A 513 -24.39 32.02 -1.07
N GLN A 514 -25.60 32.10 -0.51
CA GLN A 514 -26.44 30.94 -0.23
C GLN A 514 -26.86 30.21 -1.51
N ASN A 515 -27.30 30.98 -2.54
CA ASN A 515 -27.66 30.41 -3.84
C ASN A 515 -26.46 29.76 -4.51
N TYR A 516 -25.28 30.39 -4.45
CA TYR A 516 -24.04 29.81 -4.96
C TYR A 516 -23.69 28.51 -4.25
N ALA A 517 -23.79 28.47 -2.92
CA ALA A 517 -23.47 27.25 -2.15
C ALA A 517 -24.39 26.07 -2.56
N VAL A 518 -25.70 26.31 -2.72
CA VAL A 518 -26.65 25.28 -3.15
C VAL A 518 -26.37 24.80 -4.58
N LYS A 519 -26.06 25.70 -5.52
CA LYS A 519 -25.70 25.32 -6.89
C LYS A 519 -24.36 24.59 -6.94
N ALA A 520 -23.36 25.02 -6.16
CA ALA A 520 -22.07 24.38 -6.08
C ALA A 520 -22.17 22.91 -5.59
N GLU A 521 -23.00 22.68 -4.59
CA GLU A 521 -23.24 21.34 -4.07
C GLU A 521 -23.95 20.42 -5.08
N ARG A 522 -24.89 20.94 -5.87
CA ARG A 522 -25.53 20.17 -6.96
C ARG A 522 -24.51 19.78 -8.02
N VAL A 523 -23.71 20.72 -8.50
CA VAL A 523 -22.67 20.49 -9.50
C VAL A 523 -21.65 19.48 -8.99
N HIS A 524 -21.25 19.62 -7.72
CA HIS A 524 -20.33 18.67 -7.07
C HIS A 524 -20.92 17.24 -7.04
N THR A 525 -22.18 17.10 -6.59
CA THR A 525 -22.88 15.81 -6.54
C THR A 525 -22.95 15.14 -7.91
N VAL A 526 -23.29 15.90 -8.95
CA VAL A 526 -23.36 15.42 -10.33
C VAL A 526 -21.97 14.98 -10.82
N ASN A 527 -20.92 15.74 -10.54
CA ASN A 527 -19.55 15.39 -10.92
C ASN A 527 -19.10 14.09 -10.24
N GLN A 528 -19.42 13.88 -8.97
CA GLN A 528 -19.09 12.65 -8.28
C GLN A 528 -19.88 11.44 -8.84
N LEU A 529 -21.17 11.63 -9.17
CA LEU A 529 -21.93 10.59 -9.84
C LEU A 529 -21.34 10.25 -11.22
N LEU A 530 -20.99 11.24 -12.03
CA LEU A 530 -20.34 11.01 -13.32
C LEU A 530 -19.02 10.24 -13.15
N LYS A 531 -18.17 10.58 -12.17
CA LYS A 531 -16.98 9.81 -11.82
C LYS A 531 -17.31 8.36 -11.48
N ALA A 532 -18.31 8.15 -10.62
CA ALA A 532 -18.72 6.81 -10.23
C ALA A 532 -19.15 5.95 -11.42
N TYR A 533 -19.87 6.55 -12.40
CA TYR A 533 -20.38 5.83 -13.58
C TYR A 533 -19.34 5.58 -14.69
N THR A 534 -18.24 6.35 -14.70
CA THR A 534 -17.31 6.36 -15.84
C THR A 534 -15.89 5.90 -15.50
N LEU A 535 -15.45 6.12 -14.27
CA LEU A 535 -14.07 5.83 -13.84
C LEU A 535 -13.97 4.66 -12.86
N PHE A 536 -15.08 4.28 -12.21
CA PHE A 536 -15.09 3.23 -11.20
C PHE A 536 -15.96 2.05 -11.64
N GLU A 537 -15.41 0.84 -11.66
CA GLU A 537 -16.06 -0.38 -12.10
C GLU A 537 -16.18 -1.40 -10.96
N LEU A 538 -17.31 -2.09 -10.90
CA LEU A 538 -17.55 -3.17 -9.94
C LEU A 538 -16.57 -4.33 -10.19
N ASN A 539 -16.01 -4.89 -9.15
CA ASN A 539 -14.98 -5.94 -9.13
C ASN A 539 -13.60 -5.52 -9.69
N VAL A 540 -13.38 -4.23 -9.89
CA VAL A 540 -12.08 -3.64 -10.24
C VAL A 540 -11.65 -2.71 -9.12
N GLU A 541 -12.25 -1.55 -8.99
CA GLU A 541 -11.95 -0.56 -7.95
C GLU A 541 -12.70 -0.81 -6.64
N TYR A 542 -13.84 -1.51 -6.67
CA TYR A 542 -14.65 -1.84 -5.49
C TYR A 542 -15.44 -3.15 -5.67
N VAL A 543 -15.90 -3.71 -4.55
CA VAL A 543 -16.82 -4.86 -4.49
C VAL A 543 -18.03 -4.50 -3.64
N ILE A 544 -19.12 -5.26 -3.81
CA ILE A 544 -20.28 -5.19 -2.92
C ILE A 544 -20.22 -6.40 -1.98
N ASP A 545 -20.12 -6.13 -0.69
CA ASP A 545 -20.13 -7.16 0.35
C ASP A 545 -21.02 -6.71 1.50
N ASP A 546 -21.91 -7.58 1.99
CA ASP A 546 -22.92 -7.28 3.00
C ASP A 546 -23.77 -6.03 2.68
N ASN A 547 -24.12 -5.84 1.40
CA ASN A 547 -24.86 -4.68 0.89
C ASN A 547 -24.17 -3.33 1.14
N LYS A 548 -22.82 -3.34 1.22
CA LYS A 548 -21.95 -2.17 1.35
C LYS A 548 -20.90 -2.16 0.26
N ILE A 549 -20.48 -0.97 -0.13
CA ILE A 549 -19.34 -0.80 -1.02
C ILE A 549 -18.07 -0.95 -0.21
N LYS A 550 -17.16 -1.82 -0.66
CA LYS A 550 -15.82 -2.00 -0.11
C LYS A 550 -14.79 -1.74 -1.19
N ILE A 551 -13.80 -0.91 -0.87
CA ILE A 551 -12.73 -0.55 -1.79
C ILE A 551 -11.81 -1.75 -1.99
N VAL A 552 -11.37 -1.98 -3.22
CA VAL A 552 -10.30 -2.93 -3.55
C VAL A 552 -9.03 -2.15 -3.80
N ASP A 553 -7.97 -2.51 -3.11
CA ASP A 553 -6.65 -1.94 -3.32
C ASP A 553 -6.10 -2.36 -4.69
N GLU A 554 -5.76 -1.41 -5.53
CA GLU A 554 -5.25 -1.64 -6.89
C GLU A 554 -3.94 -2.43 -6.91
N GLN A 555 -3.09 -2.27 -5.90
CA GLN A 555 -1.78 -2.91 -5.86
C GLN A 555 -1.85 -4.35 -5.33
N THR A 556 -2.59 -4.55 -4.25
CA THR A 556 -2.67 -5.86 -3.60
C THR A 556 -3.90 -6.67 -4.00
N GLY A 557 -4.93 -6.02 -4.56
CA GLY A 557 -6.21 -6.63 -4.89
C GLY A 557 -7.01 -7.05 -3.64
N ARG A 558 -6.69 -6.53 -2.46
CA ARG A 558 -7.36 -6.82 -1.19
C ARG A 558 -8.48 -5.83 -0.91
N ILE A 559 -9.49 -6.29 -0.18
CA ILE A 559 -10.53 -5.41 0.36
C ILE A 559 -9.92 -4.56 1.47
N MET A 560 -10.11 -3.25 1.35
CA MET A 560 -9.69 -2.27 2.35
C MET A 560 -10.84 -2.02 3.34
N GLU A 561 -10.88 -2.80 4.41
CA GLU A 561 -11.94 -2.68 5.41
C GLU A 561 -11.94 -1.29 6.07
N GLY A 562 -13.15 -0.74 6.23
CA GLY A 562 -13.37 0.55 6.90
C GLY A 562 -12.94 1.80 6.11
N ARG A 563 -12.34 1.66 4.93
CA ARG A 563 -11.98 2.79 4.06
C ARG A 563 -13.15 3.20 3.17
N ARG A 564 -13.26 4.50 2.93
CA ARG A 564 -14.25 5.11 2.03
C ARG A 564 -13.54 6.09 1.08
N TYR A 565 -14.05 6.24 -0.13
CA TYR A 565 -13.64 7.33 -1.02
C TYR A 565 -14.08 8.67 -0.44
N SER A 566 -13.25 9.70 -0.59
CA SER A 566 -13.51 11.06 -0.13
C SER A 566 -14.48 11.84 -1.04
N ASP A 567 -14.83 13.04 -0.62
CA ASP A 567 -15.54 14.05 -1.41
C ASP A 567 -16.89 13.61 -2.00
N GLY A 568 -17.63 12.72 -1.33
CA GLY A 568 -18.91 12.25 -1.83
C GLY A 568 -18.83 11.15 -2.90
N LEU A 569 -17.65 10.77 -3.36
CA LEU A 569 -17.49 9.73 -4.38
C LEU A 569 -18.01 8.35 -3.88
N HIS A 570 -17.78 8.03 -2.60
CA HIS A 570 -18.28 6.79 -2.03
C HIS A 570 -19.82 6.73 -2.07
N GLN A 571 -20.47 7.81 -1.67
CA GLN A 571 -21.92 7.97 -1.75
C GLN A 571 -22.44 7.90 -3.19
N ALA A 572 -21.70 8.48 -4.13
CA ALA A 572 -22.02 8.38 -5.56
C ALA A 572 -21.96 6.94 -6.06
N ILE A 573 -21.00 6.14 -5.62
CA ILE A 573 -20.89 4.72 -5.95
C ILE A 573 -22.01 3.93 -5.26
N GLU A 574 -22.31 4.21 -3.98
CA GLU A 574 -23.44 3.62 -3.25
C GLU A 574 -24.77 3.88 -3.98
N ALA A 575 -24.99 5.13 -4.42
CA ALA A 575 -26.16 5.49 -5.20
C ALA A 575 -26.19 4.79 -6.57
N LYS A 576 -25.06 4.72 -7.27
CA LYS A 576 -24.91 4.01 -8.54
C LYS A 576 -25.35 2.55 -8.41
N GLU A 577 -24.85 1.84 -7.42
CA GLU A 577 -25.10 0.41 -7.21
C GLU A 577 -26.44 0.14 -6.51
N GLY A 578 -27.16 1.17 -6.06
CA GLY A 578 -28.45 1.05 -5.40
C GLY A 578 -28.38 0.43 -4.00
N VAL A 579 -27.23 0.47 -3.36
CA VAL A 579 -27.04 0.14 -1.95
C VAL A 579 -27.42 1.35 -1.09
N LYS A 580 -27.53 1.17 0.24
CA LYS A 580 -27.85 2.27 1.14
C LYS A 580 -26.75 3.33 1.08
N VAL A 581 -27.11 4.57 0.74
CA VAL A 581 -26.21 5.72 0.79
C VAL A 581 -26.02 6.12 2.24
N GLU A 582 -24.76 6.13 2.70
CA GLU A 582 -24.41 6.57 4.06
C GLU A 582 -24.10 8.08 4.07
N ALA A 583 -24.26 8.72 5.23
CA ALA A 583 -24.08 10.17 5.39
C ALA A 583 -22.72 10.66 4.88
N ALA A 584 -22.67 11.92 4.42
CA ALA A 584 -21.43 12.59 4.07
C ALA A 584 -20.47 12.59 5.26
N THR A 585 -19.18 12.50 5.00
CA THR A 585 -18.16 12.44 6.04
C THR A 585 -17.28 13.68 5.99
N GLN A 586 -16.97 14.24 7.17
CA GLN A 586 -15.99 15.29 7.34
C GLN A 586 -14.66 14.70 7.78
N THR A 587 -13.54 15.12 7.18
CA THR A 587 -12.21 14.72 7.60
C THR A 587 -11.86 15.36 8.95
N PHE A 588 -11.54 14.55 9.94
CA PHE A 588 -11.11 14.98 11.27
C PHE A 588 -9.58 15.00 11.40
N ALA A 589 -8.91 14.00 10.86
CA ALA A 589 -7.47 13.89 10.95
C ALA A 589 -6.89 13.19 9.70
N THR A 590 -5.69 13.60 9.31
CA THR A 590 -4.97 12.99 8.19
C THR A 590 -3.47 12.93 8.47
N VAL A 591 -2.81 11.88 8.02
CA VAL A 591 -1.35 11.74 8.03
C VAL A 591 -0.92 10.89 6.84
N THR A 592 0.19 11.23 6.20
CA THR A 592 0.83 10.34 5.24
C THR A 592 1.70 9.31 5.98
N LEU A 593 1.83 8.11 5.43
CA LEU A 593 2.77 7.13 5.98
C LEU A 593 4.20 7.67 5.99
N GLN A 594 4.57 8.50 5.01
CA GLN A 594 5.85 9.19 4.99
C GLN A 594 6.10 10.00 6.28
N ASN A 595 5.14 10.83 6.66
CA ASN A 595 5.27 11.65 7.87
C ASN A 595 5.24 10.79 9.13
N TYR A 596 4.43 9.74 9.16
CA TYR A 596 4.36 8.83 10.30
C TYR A 596 5.70 8.11 10.53
N PHE A 597 6.26 7.43 9.51
CA PHE A 597 7.51 6.68 9.67
C PHE A 597 8.74 7.56 9.90
N ARG A 598 8.72 8.83 9.52
CA ARG A 598 9.77 9.78 9.85
C ARG A 598 9.83 10.16 11.34
N MET A 599 8.82 9.83 12.13
CA MET A 599 8.82 10.06 13.58
C MET A 599 9.66 9.04 14.35
N TYR A 600 9.96 7.88 13.74
CA TYR A 600 10.81 6.90 14.39
C TYR A 600 12.25 7.37 14.49
N ARG A 601 12.82 7.20 15.68
CA ARG A 601 14.26 7.52 15.92
C ARG A 601 15.16 6.62 15.11
N LYS A 602 14.75 5.37 14.94
CA LYS A 602 15.46 4.35 14.21
C LYS A 602 14.48 3.63 13.28
N LEU A 603 14.79 3.66 12.00
CA LEU A 603 13.96 3.04 10.96
C LEU A 603 14.81 2.08 10.16
N ALA A 604 14.30 0.89 9.91
CA ALA A 604 14.92 -0.09 9.04
C ALA A 604 13.88 -0.66 8.07
N GLY A 605 14.33 -1.17 6.93
CA GLY A 605 13.46 -1.78 5.95
C GLY A 605 14.09 -3.01 5.31
N MET A 606 13.26 -3.91 4.81
CA MET A 606 13.72 -5.06 4.03
C MET A 606 12.78 -5.31 2.86
N THR A 607 13.35 -5.65 1.72
CA THR A 607 12.63 -6.03 0.50
C THR A 607 13.58 -6.74 -0.46
N GLY A 608 13.07 -7.29 -1.55
CA GLY A 608 13.88 -7.83 -2.65
C GLY A 608 14.15 -6.84 -3.78
N THR A 609 13.65 -5.60 -3.72
CA THR A 609 13.55 -4.65 -4.86
C THR A 609 13.73 -3.18 -4.48
N ALA A 610 14.63 -2.83 -3.55
CA ALA A 610 14.80 -1.45 -3.08
C ALA A 610 15.77 -0.60 -3.91
N MET A 611 16.71 -1.21 -4.61
CA MET A 611 17.80 -0.48 -5.25
C MET A 611 17.32 0.48 -6.36
N THR A 612 16.20 0.18 -7.00
CA THR A 612 15.60 1.03 -8.03
C THR A 612 15.10 2.36 -7.47
N GLU A 613 14.63 2.37 -6.23
CA GLU A 613 14.11 3.53 -5.50
C GLU A 613 15.08 4.07 -4.43
N ALA A 614 16.36 3.66 -4.45
CA ALA A 614 17.36 4.03 -3.44
C ALA A 614 17.48 5.55 -3.23
N GLY A 615 17.34 6.34 -4.30
CA GLY A 615 17.32 7.79 -4.23
C GLY A 615 16.15 8.33 -3.41
N GLU A 616 14.93 7.83 -3.66
CA GLU A 616 13.72 8.24 -2.94
C GLU A 616 13.78 7.84 -1.46
N PHE A 617 14.27 6.66 -1.14
CA PHE A 617 14.48 6.22 0.25
C PHE A 617 15.45 7.13 1.00
N TYR A 618 16.54 7.52 0.36
CA TYR A 618 17.50 8.42 1.00
C TYR A 618 16.98 9.85 1.15
N ASP A 619 16.33 10.39 0.12
CA ASP A 619 15.84 11.77 0.12
C ASP A 619 14.76 11.99 1.17
N ILE A 620 13.80 11.07 1.30
CA ILE A 620 12.65 11.21 2.19
C ILE A 620 12.96 10.73 3.61
N TYR A 621 13.56 9.53 3.76
CA TYR A 621 13.69 8.84 5.05
C TYR A 621 15.12 8.77 5.58
N LYS A 622 16.12 9.17 4.77
CA LYS A 622 17.54 8.96 5.07
C LYS A 622 17.92 7.49 5.28
N LEU A 623 17.25 6.61 4.52
CA LEU A 623 17.51 5.18 4.47
C LEU A 623 18.52 4.89 3.35
N GLU A 624 19.60 4.19 3.69
CA GLU A 624 20.58 3.70 2.71
C GLU A 624 20.24 2.26 2.32
N VAL A 625 20.20 1.97 1.01
CA VAL A 625 19.94 0.62 0.52
C VAL A 625 21.27 -0.15 0.44
N ILE A 626 21.31 -1.30 1.12
CA ILE A 626 22.48 -2.19 1.14
C ILE A 626 22.04 -3.57 0.62
N GLU A 627 22.62 -3.98 -0.49
CA GLU A 627 22.38 -5.30 -1.09
C GLU A 627 23.11 -6.39 -0.30
N ILE A 628 22.38 -7.39 0.15
CA ILE A 628 22.91 -8.55 0.88
C ILE A 628 23.12 -9.70 -0.10
N PRO A 629 24.31 -10.31 -0.13
CA PRO A 629 24.56 -11.44 -1.03
C PRO A 629 23.67 -12.64 -0.68
N THR A 630 23.27 -13.39 -1.68
CA THR A 630 22.47 -14.62 -1.49
C THR A 630 23.31 -15.71 -0.81
N ASN A 631 22.65 -16.56 0.01
CA ASN A 631 23.31 -17.68 0.70
C ASN A 631 23.85 -18.73 -0.28
N ARG A 632 23.17 -18.91 -1.42
CA ARG A 632 23.58 -19.79 -2.51
C ARG A 632 23.54 -19.04 -3.84
N PRO A 633 24.31 -19.46 -4.85
CA PRO A 633 24.20 -18.88 -6.19
C PRO A 633 22.77 -18.92 -6.71
N VAL A 634 22.34 -17.84 -7.35
CA VAL A 634 21.02 -17.75 -7.97
C VAL A 634 20.95 -18.70 -9.16
N LEU A 635 20.04 -19.68 -9.09
CA LEU A 635 19.78 -20.66 -10.16
C LEU A 635 18.53 -20.30 -10.97
N ARG A 636 17.83 -19.20 -10.62
CA ARG A 636 16.64 -18.74 -11.33
C ARG A 636 17.02 -18.30 -12.73
N ASP A 637 16.28 -18.81 -13.72
CA ASP A 637 16.40 -18.42 -15.11
C ASP A 637 15.25 -17.48 -15.46
N ASP A 638 15.55 -16.20 -15.60
CA ASP A 638 14.59 -15.15 -15.94
C ASP A 638 14.46 -15.11 -17.48
N MET A 639 13.39 -15.72 -18.00
CA MET A 639 13.13 -15.77 -19.42
C MET A 639 12.72 -14.40 -19.96
N ASN A 640 13.07 -14.13 -21.22
CA ASN A 640 12.62 -12.91 -21.90
C ASN A 640 11.10 -12.87 -22.06
N ASP A 641 10.55 -11.66 -22.06
CA ASP A 641 9.13 -11.41 -22.30
C ASP A 641 8.67 -12.00 -23.65
N ARG A 642 7.50 -12.63 -23.65
CA ARG A 642 6.85 -13.13 -24.86
C ARG A 642 5.70 -12.21 -25.25
N VAL A 643 5.82 -11.58 -26.41
CA VAL A 643 4.82 -10.65 -26.95
C VAL A 643 3.90 -11.39 -27.91
N TYR A 644 2.58 -11.19 -27.75
CA TYR A 644 1.54 -11.83 -28.54
C TYR A 644 0.68 -10.77 -29.24
N ARG A 645 0.16 -11.06 -30.44
CA ARG A 645 -0.72 -10.15 -31.18
C ARG A 645 -2.08 -9.98 -30.51
N THR A 646 -2.59 -11.04 -29.88
CA THR A 646 -3.93 -11.02 -29.24
C THR A 646 -3.88 -11.59 -27.84
N LYS A 647 -4.81 -11.10 -26.99
CA LYS A 647 -5.01 -11.65 -25.65
C LYS A 647 -5.33 -13.16 -25.67
N LYS A 648 -6.06 -13.60 -26.68
CA LYS A 648 -6.41 -15.03 -26.84
C LYS A 648 -5.17 -15.91 -27.06
N GLU A 649 -4.26 -15.48 -27.92
CA GLU A 649 -2.99 -16.17 -28.15
C GLU A 649 -2.15 -16.20 -26.86
N LYS A 650 -2.04 -15.06 -26.16
CA LYS A 650 -1.35 -14.96 -24.85
C LYS A 650 -1.92 -15.98 -23.86
N TYR A 651 -3.22 -15.98 -23.65
CA TYR A 651 -3.84 -16.88 -22.66
C TYR A 651 -3.71 -18.36 -23.04
N ASN A 652 -3.82 -18.72 -24.30
CA ASN A 652 -3.55 -20.07 -24.74
C ASN A 652 -2.10 -20.49 -24.47
N ALA A 653 -1.13 -19.63 -24.77
CA ALA A 653 0.28 -19.90 -24.48
C ALA A 653 0.56 -20.05 -22.99
N VAL A 654 -0.11 -19.25 -22.12
CA VAL A 654 -0.04 -19.43 -20.66
C VAL A 654 -0.53 -20.81 -20.25
N ILE A 655 -1.69 -21.25 -20.74
CA ILE A 655 -2.25 -22.56 -20.42
C ILE A 655 -1.36 -23.70 -20.92
N ASP A 656 -0.78 -23.57 -22.11
CA ASP A 656 0.15 -24.58 -22.66
C ASP A 656 1.43 -24.69 -21.82
N GLU A 657 1.97 -23.54 -21.35
CA GLU A 657 3.14 -23.53 -20.47
C GLU A 657 2.80 -24.11 -19.07
N VAL A 658 1.63 -23.81 -18.52
CA VAL A 658 1.13 -24.42 -17.27
C VAL A 658 1.08 -25.94 -17.39
N GLN A 659 0.51 -26.46 -18.49
CA GLN A 659 0.43 -27.91 -18.72
C GLN A 659 1.83 -28.53 -18.78
N LYS A 660 2.75 -27.92 -19.51
CA LYS A 660 4.13 -28.39 -19.64
C LYS A 660 4.85 -28.45 -18.28
N MET A 661 4.64 -27.43 -17.41
CA MET A 661 5.23 -27.42 -16.07
C MET A 661 4.65 -28.50 -15.16
N ILE A 662 3.33 -28.74 -15.23
CA ILE A 662 2.65 -29.82 -14.48
C ILE A 662 3.22 -31.18 -14.92
N ASP A 663 3.33 -31.40 -16.22
CA ASP A 663 3.86 -32.65 -16.76
C ASP A 663 5.32 -32.90 -16.30
N ALA A 664 6.09 -31.81 -16.09
CA ALA A 664 7.40 -31.84 -15.48
C ALA A 664 7.37 -32.01 -13.94
N GLY A 665 6.19 -32.06 -13.33
CA GLY A 665 6.00 -32.17 -11.88
C GLY A 665 6.37 -30.90 -11.10
N ARG A 666 6.42 -29.75 -11.75
CA ARG A 666 6.72 -28.46 -11.11
C ARG A 666 5.44 -27.78 -10.62
N PRO A 667 5.45 -27.12 -9.45
CA PRO A 667 4.37 -26.21 -9.08
C PRO A 667 4.39 -24.96 -9.97
N VAL A 668 3.22 -24.37 -10.21
CA VAL A 668 3.07 -23.20 -11.08
C VAL A 668 2.29 -22.11 -10.36
N LEU A 669 2.85 -20.91 -10.35
CA LEU A 669 2.15 -19.70 -9.93
C LEU A 669 1.89 -18.81 -11.16
N VAL A 670 0.63 -18.49 -11.41
CA VAL A 670 0.20 -17.61 -12.51
C VAL A 670 -0.24 -16.28 -11.93
N GLY A 671 0.57 -15.25 -12.12
CA GLY A 671 0.23 -13.88 -11.71
C GLY A 671 -0.72 -13.23 -12.70
N THR A 672 -1.76 -12.56 -12.20
CA THR A 672 -2.74 -11.80 -12.99
C THR A 672 -2.95 -10.40 -12.44
N THR A 673 -3.28 -9.45 -13.31
CA THR A 673 -3.46 -8.04 -12.95
C THR A 673 -4.87 -7.70 -12.48
N SER A 674 -5.85 -8.60 -12.65
CA SER A 674 -7.23 -8.36 -12.21
C SER A 674 -7.95 -9.65 -11.85
N VAL A 675 -9.03 -9.51 -11.05
CA VAL A 675 -9.93 -10.61 -10.68
C VAL A 675 -10.55 -11.25 -11.93
N GLU A 676 -10.97 -10.46 -12.91
CA GLU A 676 -11.56 -10.96 -14.16
C GLU A 676 -10.61 -11.86 -14.94
N ILE A 677 -9.34 -11.47 -15.07
CA ILE A 677 -8.32 -12.29 -15.76
C ILE A 677 -8.08 -13.57 -14.98
N SER A 678 -8.05 -13.53 -13.66
CA SER A 678 -7.89 -14.73 -12.82
C SER A 678 -9.05 -15.71 -13.02
N GLU A 679 -10.28 -15.22 -13.08
CA GLU A 679 -11.49 -16.03 -13.34
C GLU A 679 -11.53 -16.57 -14.77
N LEU A 680 -11.12 -15.76 -15.75
CA LEU A 680 -11.02 -16.19 -17.15
C LEU A 680 -10.02 -17.34 -17.32
N LEU A 681 -8.81 -17.19 -16.78
CA LEU A 681 -7.78 -18.25 -16.83
C LEU A 681 -8.24 -19.49 -16.06
N SER A 682 -8.92 -19.33 -14.92
CA SER A 682 -9.52 -20.42 -14.16
C SER A 682 -10.52 -21.21 -15.01
N LYS A 683 -11.42 -20.53 -15.73
CA LYS A 683 -12.37 -21.17 -16.66
C LYS A 683 -11.64 -21.91 -17.79
N MET A 684 -10.58 -21.32 -18.34
CA MET A 684 -9.80 -21.96 -19.40
C MET A 684 -9.06 -23.21 -18.91
N LEU A 685 -8.46 -23.19 -17.71
CA LEU A 685 -7.83 -24.36 -17.07
C LEU A 685 -8.86 -25.45 -16.77
N SER A 686 -10.04 -25.06 -16.26
CA SER A 686 -11.15 -26.00 -16.01
C SER A 686 -11.62 -26.70 -17.29
N LEU A 687 -11.71 -26.00 -18.42
CA LEU A 687 -12.07 -26.59 -19.72
C LEU A 687 -11.03 -27.63 -20.18
N ARG A 688 -9.75 -27.45 -19.82
CA ARG A 688 -8.68 -28.45 -20.07
C ARG A 688 -8.53 -29.48 -18.95
N LYS A 689 -9.42 -29.47 -17.94
CA LYS A 689 -9.42 -30.38 -16.79
C LYS A 689 -8.12 -30.33 -15.97
N ILE A 690 -7.48 -29.16 -15.90
CA ILE A 690 -6.29 -28.92 -15.10
C ILE A 690 -6.73 -28.48 -13.69
N PRO A 691 -6.43 -29.26 -12.63
CA PRO A 691 -6.72 -28.87 -11.24
C PRO A 691 -5.94 -27.62 -10.88
N HIS A 692 -6.60 -26.63 -10.29
CA HIS A 692 -5.96 -25.40 -9.89
C HIS A 692 -6.71 -24.71 -8.75
N GLN A 693 -6.06 -23.78 -8.10
CA GLN A 693 -6.65 -22.90 -7.06
C GLN A 693 -6.56 -21.45 -7.52
N VAL A 694 -7.51 -20.63 -7.06
CA VAL A 694 -7.55 -19.20 -7.39
C VAL A 694 -7.50 -18.39 -6.11
N LEU A 695 -6.56 -17.44 -6.05
CA LEU A 695 -6.38 -16.50 -4.97
C LEU A 695 -6.60 -15.09 -5.50
N ASN A 696 -7.75 -14.51 -5.15
CA ASN A 696 -8.13 -13.15 -5.51
C ASN A 696 -8.98 -12.52 -4.40
N ALA A 697 -9.36 -11.26 -4.55
CA ALA A 697 -10.10 -10.49 -3.55
C ALA A 697 -11.42 -11.14 -3.08
N LYS A 698 -12.06 -11.96 -3.93
CA LYS A 698 -13.29 -12.69 -3.58
C LYS A 698 -13.06 -13.91 -2.66
N LEU A 699 -11.83 -14.44 -2.62
CA LEU A 699 -11.49 -15.68 -1.91
C LEU A 699 -10.46 -15.45 -0.78
N HIS A 700 -10.31 -14.23 -0.31
CA HIS A 700 -9.33 -13.83 0.71
C HIS A 700 -9.45 -14.63 2.02
N GLN A 701 -10.66 -15.07 2.42
CA GLN A 701 -10.87 -15.88 3.63
C GLN A 701 -10.20 -17.27 3.59
N LYS A 702 -9.89 -17.79 2.38
CA LYS A 702 -9.19 -19.07 2.19
C LYS A 702 -7.71 -18.92 1.84
N GLU A 703 -7.18 -17.73 1.97
CA GLU A 703 -5.81 -17.41 1.55
C GLU A 703 -4.77 -18.32 2.20
N ALA A 704 -4.84 -18.51 3.51
CA ALA A 704 -3.90 -19.35 4.25
C ALA A 704 -3.83 -20.79 3.72
N ASP A 705 -5.00 -21.39 3.43
CA ASP A 705 -5.10 -22.75 2.91
C ASP A 705 -4.55 -22.87 1.50
N ILE A 706 -4.85 -21.88 0.63
CA ILE A 706 -4.37 -21.85 -0.75
C ILE A 706 -2.86 -21.67 -0.78
N VAL A 707 -2.33 -20.73 0.00
CA VAL A 707 -0.88 -20.50 0.12
C VAL A 707 -0.16 -21.74 0.65
N ALA A 708 -0.73 -22.43 1.65
CA ALA A 708 -0.18 -23.65 2.20
C ALA A 708 -0.03 -24.79 1.15
N GLN A 709 -0.83 -24.79 0.10
CA GLN A 709 -0.79 -25.78 -0.97
C GLN A 709 0.07 -25.35 -2.19
N ALA A 710 0.27 -24.05 -2.40
CA ALA A 710 0.81 -23.47 -3.63
C ALA A 710 2.18 -24.01 -4.08
N GLY A 711 3.07 -24.35 -3.15
CA GLY A 711 4.41 -24.88 -3.46
C GLY A 711 4.51 -26.40 -3.66
N LYS A 712 3.41 -27.15 -3.54
CA LYS A 712 3.44 -28.60 -3.65
C LYS A 712 3.60 -29.03 -5.11
N ARG A 713 4.27 -30.19 -5.32
CA ARG A 713 4.54 -30.73 -6.64
C ARG A 713 3.28 -30.85 -7.49
N GLY A 714 3.31 -30.27 -8.69
CA GLY A 714 2.21 -30.35 -9.67
C GLY A 714 1.00 -29.47 -9.35
N THR A 715 1.05 -28.62 -8.33
CA THR A 715 -0.04 -27.67 -8.03
C THR A 715 0.00 -26.45 -8.93
N VAL A 716 -1.18 -25.94 -9.26
CA VAL A 716 -1.34 -24.69 -10.01
C VAL A 716 -2.13 -23.70 -9.16
N THR A 717 -1.57 -22.52 -8.98
CA THR A 717 -2.22 -21.41 -8.28
C THR A 717 -2.29 -20.20 -9.20
N ILE A 718 -3.50 -19.68 -9.44
CA ILE A 718 -3.70 -18.42 -10.11
C ILE A 718 -3.88 -17.36 -9.03
N ALA A 719 -3.09 -16.29 -9.09
CA ALA A 719 -3.16 -15.23 -8.09
C ALA A 719 -3.22 -13.86 -8.74
N THR A 720 -3.98 -12.95 -8.16
CA THR A 720 -3.88 -11.52 -8.43
C THR A 720 -2.71 -10.91 -7.65
N ASN A 721 -2.50 -9.60 -7.77
CA ASN A 721 -1.47 -8.86 -7.02
C ASN A 721 -1.55 -9.11 -5.49
N MET A 722 -2.71 -9.54 -4.98
CA MET A 722 -2.91 -9.95 -3.60
C MET A 722 -1.88 -10.97 -3.11
N ALA A 723 -1.47 -11.93 -3.94
CA ALA A 723 -0.47 -12.94 -3.58
C ALA A 723 0.94 -12.59 -4.08
N GLY A 724 1.11 -11.46 -4.76
CA GLY A 724 2.41 -11.06 -5.33
C GLY A 724 3.40 -10.58 -4.27
N ARG A 725 2.91 -10.17 -3.09
CA ARG A 725 3.75 -9.62 -2.02
C ARG A 725 3.43 -10.31 -0.68
N GLY A 726 4.48 -10.73 0.01
CA GLY A 726 4.39 -11.26 1.37
C GLY A 726 3.83 -12.68 1.52
N THR A 727 3.55 -13.40 0.43
CA THR A 727 3.08 -14.80 0.46
C THR A 727 4.17 -15.81 0.06
N ALA A 728 5.42 -15.36 -0.06
CA ALA A 728 6.54 -16.26 -0.39
C ALA A 728 6.73 -17.32 0.71
N LYS A 729 6.81 -18.59 0.27
CA LYS A 729 7.23 -19.74 1.08
C LYS A 729 8.71 -19.97 0.94
#